data_8e174c87e58b3b2cd9fb3e50c5a411a9
#
_entry.id   8e174c87e58b3b2cd9fb3e50c5a411a9
#
_cell.length_a   1.000
_cell.length_b   1.000
_cell.length_c   1.000
_cell.angle_alpha   90.00
_cell.angle_beta   90.00
_cell.angle_gamma   90.00
#
_symmetry.space_group_name_H-M   'P 1'
#
loop_
_entity.id
_entity.type
_entity.pdbx_description
1 polymer ?
#
loop_
_entity_poly.entity_id
_entity_poly.type
_entity_poly.pdbx_seq_one_letter_code
_entity_poly.pdbx_strand_id
1 'polypeptide(L)'
;MSAAAGPSMSAADGLLALAEEAERRRDFSTAASCLDSALSPPHAASLLPLAEARARLRLAALLLARSKGLATAKAHLERALLLLNPLPSAPPRLKLLAHSLLANVYGLLGAVPSQKHVLRRGLALLASASASGLLPAEPSLLWTSNFQAQLASAFAAEGDAASALSALSEGAAAATELESPQLDLFFAANTLHAHLLCWEDSNSVADAAARVADLWDALTDQEKEHWVGLFFYTELLQTFYLLRVCDYKAASKHVERLDTAVKSEMQRGQRIKELGTELSAVERSLAQPMLKERERAALVHKQRQLKDQLRALCGYDELNDVLDYGDKLLLAPPPMHGEWLPRTAVFVLVDLMVVMVSRPKGIFRECGKRIQSGLQIIHEELSKLGIVDGVTEENLEHSAIWTAGLYLTLLLQFLENSVAVELTRSEFVEALEALAQMKNWLTRFPTILQGSESTIEMLRGQYAHSVGYFDEAAFHFLEALKLTENKSMQSMCQVYAAVSYICKGDAESSSEALELIGPAYRTMDSFVGVREKTCIIFVYGLLLMRQQNPQEARTRLASGLKIAHQQLGNIQLVSQYLTILGTLALQLHDTGQAKEILKSSFTLAKTLYDIPTQIWILSVFTELYRELEERGNELENSGYASKKEIDLQKRLTEARSHPFHQELVEKVRIEIQPMHDLMQKHHEMPGSVANADLDIPESVGLSTPQPSSVRRLIDTSSVRRSTRRRVS
;
A
#
# COMPACT_ATOMS: atom_id res chain seq x y z
N MET A 1 55.54 -28.00 46.63
CA MET A 1 54.36 -28.29 45.86
C MET A 1 53.60 -26.97 45.67
N SER A 2 53.83 -26.27 44.54
CA SER A 2 53.15 -25.05 44.19
C SER A 2 51.88 -25.44 43.42
N ALA A 3 50.71 -25.17 44.01
CA ALA A 3 49.44 -25.33 43.34
C ALA A 3 49.34 -24.21 42.28
N ALA A 4 49.32 -24.61 41.03
CA ALA A 4 49.01 -23.71 39.93
C ALA A 4 47.58 -23.22 40.16
N ALA A 5 47.42 -21.95 40.54
CA ALA A 5 46.15 -21.27 40.54
C ALA A 5 45.65 -21.23 39.08
N GLY A 6 44.54 -21.91 38.79
CA GLY A 6 43.86 -21.79 37.50
C GLY A 6 43.48 -20.33 37.24
N PRO A 7 43.38 -19.90 35.99
CA PRO A 7 43.05 -18.53 35.66
C PRO A 7 41.70 -18.16 36.31
N SER A 8 41.73 -17.20 37.23
CA SER A 8 40.52 -16.66 37.85
C SER A 8 39.69 -16.00 36.76
N MET A 9 38.53 -16.56 36.40
CA MET A 9 37.58 -15.95 35.50
C MET A 9 37.25 -14.54 36.02
N SER A 10 37.41 -13.55 35.18
CA SER A 10 36.97 -12.19 35.51
C SER A 10 35.43 -12.14 35.60
N ALA A 11 34.91 -11.21 36.38
CA ALA A 11 33.45 -11.01 36.44
C ALA A 11 32.84 -10.74 35.08
N ALA A 12 33.58 -10.06 34.20
CA ALA A 12 33.19 -9.82 32.83
C ALA A 12 33.06 -11.12 31.99
N ASP A 13 34.04 -12.04 32.14
CA ASP A 13 33.98 -13.33 31.42
C ASP A 13 32.80 -14.17 31.90
N GLY A 14 32.48 -14.12 33.21
CA GLY A 14 31.30 -14.78 33.78
C GLY A 14 29.99 -14.23 33.20
N LEU A 15 29.88 -12.92 33.06
CA LEU A 15 28.71 -12.26 32.44
C LEU A 15 28.58 -12.58 30.94
N LEU A 16 29.70 -12.63 30.22
CA LEU A 16 29.69 -13.04 28.80
C LEU A 16 29.23 -14.49 28.65
N ALA A 17 29.67 -15.41 29.50
CA ALA A 17 29.23 -16.80 29.50
C ALA A 17 27.73 -16.94 29.83
N LEU A 18 27.22 -16.14 30.77
CA LEU A 18 25.78 -16.07 31.06
C LEU A 18 24.97 -15.51 29.87
N ALA A 19 25.48 -14.49 29.20
CA ALA A 19 24.84 -13.95 27.98
C ALA A 19 24.74 -15.02 26.89
N GLU A 20 25.78 -15.79 26.67
CA GLU A 20 25.79 -16.89 25.71
C GLU A 20 24.80 -17.99 26.08
N GLU A 21 24.66 -18.33 27.34
CA GLU A 21 23.68 -19.31 27.81
C GLU A 21 22.26 -18.79 27.68
N ALA A 22 22.02 -17.50 27.95
CA ALA A 22 20.73 -16.87 27.75
C ALA A 22 20.33 -16.84 26.26
N GLU A 23 21.28 -16.54 25.36
CA GLU A 23 21.03 -16.61 23.90
C GLU A 23 20.69 -18.03 23.44
N ARG A 24 21.38 -19.06 23.96
CA ARG A 24 21.04 -20.48 23.71
C ARG A 24 19.61 -20.81 24.13
N ARG A 25 19.16 -20.22 25.24
CA ARG A 25 17.76 -20.36 25.74
C ARG A 25 16.77 -19.45 25.07
N ARG A 26 17.23 -18.60 24.13
CA ARG A 26 16.43 -17.55 23.49
C ARG A 26 15.86 -16.51 24.46
N ASP A 27 16.44 -16.39 25.62
CA ASP A 27 16.18 -15.27 26.51
C ASP A 27 17.09 -14.09 26.13
N PHE A 28 16.72 -13.46 25.01
CA PHE A 28 17.45 -12.29 24.49
C PHE A 28 17.40 -11.09 25.43
N SER A 29 16.43 -11.06 26.36
CA SER A 29 16.32 -10.01 27.36
C SER A 29 17.44 -10.11 28.37
N THR A 30 17.60 -11.31 28.95
CA THR A 30 18.66 -11.60 29.88
C THR A 30 20.04 -11.52 29.20
N ALA A 31 20.14 -11.99 27.94
CA ALA A 31 21.39 -11.90 27.18
C ALA A 31 21.82 -10.42 26.98
N ALA A 32 20.91 -9.54 26.56
CA ALA A 32 21.22 -8.13 26.42
C ALA A 32 21.62 -7.47 27.75
N SER A 33 20.91 -7.78 28.85
CA SER A 33 21.25 -7.26 30.18
C SER A 33 22.59 -7.73 30.68
N CYS A 34 22.96 -9.00 30.44
CA CYS A 34 24.28 -9.55 30.80
C CYS A 34 25.40 -8.89 29.99
N LEU A 35 25.18 -8.69 28.65
CA LEU A 35 26.16 -8.01 27.81
C LEU A 35 26.34 -6.54 28.21
N ASP A 36 25.26 -5.84 28.50
CA ASP A 36 25.30 -4.44 28.94
C ASP A 36 26.06 -4.32 30.28
N SER A 37 25.78 -5.20 31.23
CA SER A 37 26.50 -5.29 32.49
C SER A 37 28.00 -5.59 32.31
N ALA A 38 28.38 -6.52 31.41
CA ALA A 38 29.78 -6.83 31.10
C ALA A 38 30.52 -5.65 30.44
N LEU A 39 29.79 -4.79 29.72
CA LEU A 39 30.30 -3.61 29.02
C LEU A 39 30.27 -2.35 29.90
N SER A 40 29.76 -2.43 31.12
CA SER A 40 29.82 -1.32 32.09
C SER A 40 31.27 -0.95 32.44
N PRO A 41 31.57 0.32 32.77
CA PRO A 41 32.96 0.79 32.97
C PRO A 41 33.85 -0.07 33.89
N PRO A 42 33.40 -0.59 35.05
CA PRO A 42 34.25 -1.38 35.91
C PRO A 42 34.63 -2.76 35.30
N HIS A 43 33.74 -3.34 34.50
CA HIS A 43 33.97 -4.66 33.90
C HIS A 43 34.61 -4.56 32.50
N ALA A 44 34.24 -3.56 31.69
CA ALA A 44 34.80 -3.35 30.35
C ALA A 44 36.33 -3.14 30.38
N ALA A 45 36.86 -2.51 31.45
CA ALA A 45 38.30 -2.28 31.61
C ALA A 45 39.12 -3.58 31.75
N SER A 46 38.49 -4.68 32.12
CA SER A 46 39.16 -6.00 32.26
C SER A 46 39.13 -6.79 30.95
N LEU A 47 38.38 -6.38 29.95
CA LEU A 47 38.23 -7.05 28.66
C LEU A 47 39.37 -6.69 27.69
N LEU A 48 39.83 -7.66 26.92
CA LEU A 48 40.70 -7.39 25.78
C LEU A 48 39.93 -6.59 24.71
N PRO A 49 40.59 -5.66 24.02
CA PRO A 49 39.89 -4.80 23.01
C PRO A 49 39.08 -5.56 21.97
N LEU A 50 39.57 -6.73 21.53
CA LEU A 50 38.84 -7.59 20.59
C LEU A 50 37.59 -8.22 21.20
N ALA A 51 37.70 -8.68 22.48
CA ALA A 51 36.57 -9.25 23.22
C ALA A 51 35.50 -8.17 23.51
N GLU A 52 35.94 -6.98 23.93
CA GLU A 52 35.04 -5.83 24.11
C GLU A 52 34.31 -5.50 22.81
N ALA A 53 35.03 -5.41 21.68
CA ALA A 53 34.41 -5.11 20.37
C ALA A 53 33.38 -6.19 19.98
N ARG A 54 33.67 -7.48 20.17
CA ARG A 54 32.73 -8.58 19.91
C ARG A 54 31.47 -8.49 20.78
N ALA A 55 31.63 -8.24 22.07
CA ALA A 55 30.50 -8.08 22.99
C ALA A 55 29.60 -6.89 22.57
N ARG A 56 30.19 -5.76 22.19
CA ARG A 56 29.46 -4.58 21.68
C ARG A 56 28.72 -4.87 20.40
N LEU A 57 29.31 -5.58 19.45
CA LEU A 57 28.64 -5.98 18.20
C LEU A 57 27.45 -6.91 18.47
N ARG A 58 27.62 -7.88 19.41
CA ARG A 58 26.51 -8.78 19.81
C ARG A 58 25.36 -8.01 20.44
N LEU A 59 25.65 -7.12 21.39
CA LEU A 59 24.63 -6.29 22.04
C LEU A 59 23.90 -5.41 21.03
N ALA A 60 24.62 -4.75 20.13
CA ALA A 60 24.03 -3.95 19.08
C ALA A 60 23.12 -4.76 18.16
N ALA A 61 23.54 -5.96 17.75
CA ALA A 61 22.71 -6.85 16.92
C ALA A 61 21.41 -7.27 17.64
N LEU A 62 21.47 -7.58 18.95
CA LEU A 62 20.30 -7.91 19.76
C LEU A 62 19.33 -6.72 19.92
N LEU A 63 19.87 -5.51 20.11
CA LEU A 63 19.07 -4.28 20.20
C LEU A 63 18.37 -3.97 18.86
N LEU A 64 19.07 -4.14 17.75
CA LEU A 64 18.50 -3.96 16.41
C LEU A 64 17.39 -4.95 16.11
N ALA A 65 17.60 -6.24 16.41
CA ALA A 65 16.59 -7.28 16.20
C ALA A 65 15.27 -7.00 16.97
N ARG A 66 15.33 -6.20 18.03
CA ARG A 66 14.18 -5.80 18.85
C ARG A 66 13.62 -4.42 18.50
N SER A 67 14.25 -3.72 17.58
CA SER A 67 13.93 -2.31 17.26
C SER A 67 13.89 -1.40 18.50
N LYS A 68 14.71 -1.71 19.52
CA LYS A 68 14.78 -0.95 20.77
C LYS A 68 16.17 -0.37 20.97
N GLY A 69 16.24 0.87 21.46
CA GLY A 69 17.51 1.48 21.85
C GLY A 69 18.47 1.74 20.69
N LEU A 70 17.98 2.26 19.55
CA LEU A 70 18.80 2.55 18.37
C LEU A 70 19.98 3.47 18.68
N ALA A 71 19.80 4.48 19.57
CA ALA A 71 20.88 5.35 20.01
C ALA A 71 21.98 4.58 20.80
N THR A 72 21.56 3.66 21.64
CA THR A 72 22.48 2.78 22.40
C THR A 72 23.21 1.83 21.46
N ALA A 73 22.51 1.20 20.52
CA ALA A 73 23.12 0.34 19.49
C ALA A 73 24.16 1.11 18.67
N LYS A 74 23.83 2.34 18.23
CA LYS A 74 24.77 3.24 17.55
C LYS A 74 26.06 3.44 18.36
N ALA A 75 25.93 3.82 19.64
CA ALA A 75 27.06 4.10 20.51
C ALA A 75 27.97 2.86 20.67
N HIS A 76 27.39 1.66 20.82
CA HIS A 76 28.14 0.43 20.87
C HIS A 76 28.88 0.11 19.57
N LEU A 77 28.25 0.33 18.41
CA LEU A 77 28.86 0.10 17.10
C LEU A 77 29.99 1.08 16.79
N GLU A 78 29.79 2.37 17.08
CA GLU A 78 30.85 3.39 16.94
C GLU A 78 32.05 3.06 17.84
N ARG A 79 31.80 2.68 19.09
CA ARG A 79 32.87 2.26 19.99
C ARG A 79 33.56 0.99 19.51
N ALA A 80 32.82 0.00 18.99
CA ALA A 80 33.43 -1.22 18.44
C ALA A 80 34.36 -0.88 17.24
N LEU A 81 33.97 0.03 16.34
CA LEU A 81 34.84 0.48 15.24
C LEU A 81 36.08 1.19 15.75
N LEU A 82 35.97 2.04 16.78
CA LEU A 82 37.13 2.70 17.39
C LEU A 82 38.12 1.68 18.00
N LEU A 83 37.64 0.55 18.51
CA LEU A 83 38.49 -0.51 19.02
C LEU A 83 39.10 -1.37 17.91
N LEU A 84 38.33 -1.67 16.84
CA LEU A 84 38.76 -2.56 15.76
C LEU A 84 39.72 -1.89 14.76
N ASN A 85 39.55 -0.60 14.50
CA ASN A 85 40.33 0.11 13.45
C ASN A 85 41.84 0.13 13.71
N PRO A 86 42.32 0.39 14.94
CA PRO A 86 43.76 0.41 15.23
C PRO A 86 44.38 -0.99 15.36
N LEU A 87 43.57 -2.06 15.41
CA LEU A 87 44.06 -3.42 15.60
C LEU A 87 44.38 -4.09 14.23
N PRO A 88 45.69 -4.32 13.93
CA PRO A 88 46.07 -5.00 12.68
C PRO A 88 45.63 -6.48 12.67
N SER A 89 45.54 -7.10 13.82
CA SER A 89 45.13 -8.50 14.01
C SER A 89 43.60 -8.71 14.02
N ALA A 90 42.80 -7.63 13.93
CA ALA A 90 41.35 -7.75 13.92
C ALA A 90 40.86 -8.35 12.59
N PRO A 91 40.03 -9.43 12.64
CA PRO A 91 39.50 -10.05 11.44
C PRO A 91 38.74 -9.03 10.58
N PRO A 92 38.98 -8.96 9.26
CA PRO A 92 38.25 -8.02 8.36
C PRO A 92 36.74 -8.19 8.48
N ARG A 93 36.24 -9.41 8.65
CA ARG A 93 34.81 -9.73 8.79
C ARG A 93 34.14 -8.98 9.94
N LEU A 94 34.82 -8.80 11.09
CA LEU A 94 34.29 -8.03 12.23
C LEU A 94 34.13 -6.53 11.87
N LYS A 95 35.10 -5.97 11.15
CA LYS A 95 35.04 -4.58 10.69
C LYS A 95 33.90 -4.39 9.69
N LEU A 96 33.74 -5.34 8.75
CA LEU A 96 32.61 -5.32 7.77
C LEU A 96 31.27 -5.44 8.45
N LEU A 97 31.12 -6.35 9.42
CA LEU A 97 29.89 -6.50 10.23
C LEU A 97 29.56 -5.20 10.97
N ALA A 98 30.56 -4.58 11.60
CA ALA A 98 30.37 -3.32 12.30
C ALA A 98 29.88 -2.19 11.36
N HIS A 99 30.42 -2.10 10.14
CA HIS A 99 29.99 -1.12 9.14
C HIS A 99 28.56 -1.43 8.66
N SER A 100 28.24 -2.69 8.38
CA SER A 100 26.89 -3.10 7.94
C SER A 100 25.81 -2.81 9.00
N LEU A 101 26.05 -3.19 10.26
CA LEU A 101 25.13 -2.91 11.36
C LEU A 101 24.99 -1.41 11.64
N LEU A 102 26.08 -0.65 11.59
CA LEU A 102 26.04 0.80 11.78
C LEU A 102 25.29 1.51 10.65
N ALA A 103 25.45 1.06 9.41
CA ALA A 103 24.69 1.57 8.28
C ALA A 103 23.19 1.28 8.43
N ASN A 104 22.83 0.09 8.91
CA ASN A 104 21.43 -0.25 9.22
C ASN A 104 20.85 0.68 10.31
N VAL A 105 21.60 0.93 11.40
CA VAL A 105 21.17 1.90 12.43
C VAL A 105 20.96 3.28 11.84
N TYR A 106 21.87 3.79 11.00
CA TYR A 106 21.70 5.09 10.36
C TYR A 106 20.48 5.14 9.42
N GLY A 107 20.20 4.04 8.70
CA GLY A 107 18.98 3.90 7.89
C GLY A 107 17.71 4.02 8.74
N LEU A 108 17.64 3.28 9.85
CA LEU A 108 16.50 3.32 10.78
C LEU A 108 16.34 4.67 11.49
N LEU A 109 17.41 5.43 11.65
CA LEU A 109 17.40 6.80 12.18
C LEU A 109 17.12 7.86 11.11
N GLY A 110 16.95 7.49 9.85
CA GLY A 110 16.77 8.43 8.74
C GLY A 110 18.01 9.25 8.39
N ALA A 111 19.19 8.91 8.93
CA ALA A 111 20.45 9.60 8.68
C ALA A 111 21.14 9.11 7.40
N VAL A 112 20.45 9.23 6.26
CA VAL A 112 20.87 8.67 4.97
C VAL A 112 22.27 9.08 4.51
N PRO A 113 22.73 10.36 4.63
CA PRO A 113 24.08 10.74 4.28
C PRO A 113 25.16 9.98 5.07
N SER A 114 24.94 9.78 6.39
CA SER A 114 25.82 9.00 7.26
C SER A 114 25.80 7.52 6.90
N GLN A 115 24.63 6.98 6.58
CA GLN A 115 24.48 5.62 6.10
C GLN A 115 25.32 5.36 4.84
N LYS A 116 25.17 6.19 3.80
CA LYS A 116 25.94 6.08 2.56
C LYS A 116 27.45 6.21 2.80
N HIS A 117 27.85 7.11 3.70
CA HIS A 117 29.27 7.28 4.03
C HIS A 117 29.85 6.00 4.64
N VAL A 118 29.17 5.40 5.62
CA VAL A 118 29.61 4.16 6.28
C VAL A 118 29.65 2.98 5.32
N LEU A 119 28.64 2.86 4.43
CA LEU A 119 28.58 1.80 3.40
C LEU A 119 29.74 1.92 2.40
N ARG A 120 30.05 3.12 1.91
CA ARG A 120 31.19 3.35 1.01
C ARG A 120 32.51 3.01 1.67
N ARG A 121 32.68 3.34 2.95
CA ARG A 121 33.86 2.91 3.74
C ARG A 121 33.93 1.40 3.89
N GLY A 122 32.80 0.72 4.12
CA GLY A 122 32.70 -0.73 4.13
C GLY A 122 33.13 -1.37 2.84
N LEU A 123 32.66 -0.86 1.68
CA LEU A 123 33.04 -1.31 0.34
C LEU A 123 34.54 -1.09 0.06
N ALA A 124 35.09 0.05 0.46
CA ALA A 124 36.54 0.33 0.31
C ALA A 124 37.39 -0.63 1.17
N LEU A 125 36.95 -0.93 2.40
CA LEU A 125 37.59 -1.92 3.25
C LEU A 125 37.51 -3.32 2.66
N LEU A 126 36.37 -3.69 2.09
CA LEU A 126 36.13 -4.97 1.42
C LEU A 126 37.07 -5.14 0.22
N ALA A 127 37.17 -4.13 -0.66
CA ALA A 127 38.08 -4.14 -1.80
C ALA A 127 39.55 -4.30 -1.37
N SER A 128 39.95 -3.61 -0.30
CA SER A 128 41.31 -3.73 0.26
C SER A 128 41.56 -5.12 0.85
N ALA A 129 40.60 -5.70 1.57
CA ALA A 129 40.72 -7.03 2.16
C ALA A 129 40.76 -8.14 1.10
N SER A 130 39.98 -8.02 0.03
CA SER A 130 40.01 -8.92 -1.13
C SER A 130 41.32 -8.83 -1.89
N ALA A 131 41.79 -7.63 -2.19
CA ALA A 131 43.07 -7.41 -2.91
C ALA A 131 44.30 -7.95 -2.14
N SER A 132 44.24 -7.91 -0.81
CA SER A 132 45.31 -8.45 0.08
C SER A 132 45.19 -9.96 0.37
N GLY A 133 44.18 -10.64 -0.20
CA GLY A 133 43.92 -12.07 0.03
C GLY A 133 43.49 -12.43 1.47
N LEU A 134 43.14 -11.44 2.28
CA LEU A 134 42.66 -11.64 3.66
C LEU A 134 41.22 -12.15 3.74
N LEU A 135 40.46 -12.01 2.66
CA LEU A 135 39.09 -12.48 2.56
C LEU A 135 38.94 -13.36 1.30
N PRO A 136 38.42 -14.61 1.44
CA PRO A 136 38.09 -15.47 0.29
C PRO A 136 37.06 -14.83 -0.64
N ALA A 137 36.95 -15.31 -1.89
CA ALA A 137 36.06 -14.75 -2.90
C ALA A 137 34.58 -14.83 -2.51
N GLU A 138 34.10 -15.99 -2.09
CA GLU A 138 32.70 -16.22 -1.71
C GLU A 138 32.23 -15.28 -0.58
N PRO A 139 32.89 -15.18 0.61
CA PRO A 139 32.52 -14.17 1.60
C PRO A 139 32.65 -12.73 1.09
N SER A 140 33.59 -12.44 0.16
CA SER A 140 33.72 -11.11 -0.43
C SER A 140 32.47 -10.74 -1.23
N LEU A 141 31.95 -11.65 -2.06
CA LEU A 141 30.75 -11.46 -2.85
C LEU A 141 29.49 -11.31 -1.98
N LEU A 142 29.37 -12.10 -0.89
CA LEU A 142 28.28 -11.96 0.08
C LEU A 142 28.27 -10.57 0.75
N TRP A 143 29.44 -10.04 1.14
CA TRP A 143 29.54 -8.69 1.70
C TRP A 143 29.27 -7.62 0.65
N THR A 144 29.69 -7.82 -0.59
CA THR A 144 29.34 -6.91 -1.71
C THR A 144 27.82 -6.84 -1.86
N SER A 145 27.15 -7.98 -1.94
CA SER A 145 25.68 -8.05 -2.04
C SER A 145 25.00 -7.33 -0.87
N ASN A 146 25.46 -7.54 0.37
CA ASN A 146 24.89 -6.88 1.54
C ASN A 146 25.06 -5.35 1.49
N PHE A 147 26.25 -4.84 1.19
CA PHE A 147 26.51 -3.41 1.13
C PHE A 147 25.76 -2.74 -0.03
N GLN A 148 25.71 -3.39 -1.19
CA GLN A 148 24.97 -2.87 -2.35
C GLN A 148 23.45 -2.82 -2.12
N ALA A 149 22.89 -3.85 -1.46
CA ALA A 149 21.47 -3.84 -1.09
C ALA A 149 21.13 -2.68 -0.12
N GLN A 150 21.97 -2.45 0.89
CA GLN A 150 21.77 -1.34 1.83
C GLN A 150 22.00 0.03 1.15
N LEU A 151 22.96 0.13 0.22
CA LEU A 151 23.24 1.35 -0.53
C LEU A 151 22.08 1.69 -1.47
N ALA A 152 21.51 0.69 -2.15
CA ALA A 152 20.31 0.85 -2.96
C ALA A 152 19.13 1.37 -2.14
N SER A 153 18.90 0.80 -0.96
CA SER A 153 17.87 1.27 -0.02
C SER A 153 18.10 2.72 0.41
N ALA A 154 19.35 3.11 0.66
CA ALA A 154 19.71 4.48 1.01
C ALA A 154 19.45 5.48 -0.14
N PHE A 155 19.77 5.11 -1.37
CA PHE A 155 19.45 5.94 -2.54
C PHE A 155 17.94 6.03 -2.79
N ALA A 156 17.23 4.92 -2.67
CA ALA A 156 15.77 4.89 -2.80
C ALA A 156 15.08 5.81 -1.76
N ALA A 157 15.59 5.86 -0.53
CA ALA A 157 15.09 6.75 0.52
C ALA A 157 15.29 8.25 0.19
N GLU A 158 16.28 8.60 -0.63
CA GLU A 158 16.48 9.97 -1.13
C GLU A 158 15.73 10.26 -2.44
N GLY A 159 15.09 9.26 -3.04
CA GLY A 159 14.43 9.37 -4.34
C GLY A 159 15.40 9.28 -5.55
N ASP A 160 16.67 8.93 -5.32
CA ASP A 160 17.66 8.71 -6.40
C ASP A 160 17.54 7.29 -6.98
N ALA A 161 16.56 7.13 -7.86
CA ALA A 161 16.27 5.86 -8.51
C ALA A 161 17.43 5.33 -9.37
N ALA A 162 18.10 6.19 -10.11
CA ALA A 162 19.18 5.78 -11.00
C ALA A 162 20.35 5.17 -10.22
N SER A 163 20.76 5.82 -9.12
CA SER A 163 21.82 5.29 -8.26
C SER A 163 21.37 4.02 -7.52
N ALA A 164 20.09 3.94 -7.12
CA ALA A 164 19.53 2.74 -6.50
C ALA A 164 19.58 1.54 -7.44
N LEU A 165 19.12 1.70 -8.69
CA LEU A 165 19.18 0.66 -9.73
C LEU A 165 20.61 0.25 -10.08
N SER A 166 21.56 1.18 -10.13
CA SER A 166 22.98 0.87 -10.33
C SER A 166 23.54 -0.01 -9.20
N ALA A 167 23.26 0.34 -7.94
CA ALA A 167 23.68 -0.46 -6.80
C ALA A 167 23.03 -1.86 -6.80
N LEU A 168 21.74 -1.96 -7.16
CA LEU A 168 21.06 -3.25 -7.31
C LEU A 168 21.67 -4.11 -8.42
N SER A 169 22.07 -3.50 -9.53
CA SER A 169 22.76 -4.22 -10.63
C SER A 169 24.11 -4.78 -10.19
N GLU A 170 24.91 -4.00 -9.44
CA GLU A 170 26.20 -4.47 -8.90
C GLU A 170 25.99 -5.62 -7.89
N GLY A 171 24.97 -5.52 -7.03
CA GLY A 171 24.60 -6.58 -6.09
C GLY A 171 24.10 -7.85 -6.79
N ALA A 172 23.31 -7.71 -7.86
CA ALA A 172 22.85 -8.82 -8.67
C ALA A 172 24.00 -9.53 -9.40
N ALA A 173 24.98 -8.79 -9.91
CA ALA A 173 26.18 -9.39 -10.51
C ALA A 173 26.95 -10.26 -9.50
N ALA A 174 27.11 -9.79 -8.26
CA ALA A 174 27.73 -10.57 -7.20
C ALA A 174 26.89 -11.81 -6.81
N ALA A 175 25.57 -11.71 -6.82
CA ALA A 175 24.66 -12.84 -6.55
C ALA A 175 24.76 -13.91 -7.64
N THR A 176 24.82 -13.52 -8.90
CA THR A 176 24.98 -14.42 -10.05
C THR A 176 26.34 -15.14 -10.01
N GLU A 177 27.42 -14.45 -9.62
CA GLU A 177 28.74 -15.06 -9.44
C GLU A 177 28.78 -16.07 -8.29
N LEU A 178 27.92 -15.87 -7.27
CA LEU A 178 27.72 -16.81 -6.15
C LEU A 178 26.84 -18.00 -6.52
N GLU A 179 26.21 -18.01 -7.68
CA GLU A 179 25.22 -19.01 -8.09
C GLU A 179 24.10 -19.20 -7.04
N SER A 180 23.66 -18.10 -6.40
CA SER A 180 22.67 -18.13 -5.32
C SER A 180 21.27 -17.73 -5.82
N PRO A 181 20.33 -18.67 -6.04
CA PRO A 181 18.98 -18.36 -6.49
C PRO A 181 18.21 -17.43 -5.54
N GLN A 182 18.47 -17.54 -4.24
CA GLN A 182 17.88 -16.67 -3.23
C GLN A 182 18.28 -15.20 -3.42
N LEU A 183 19.56 -14.94 -3.62
CA LEU A 183 20.07 -13.59 -3.81
C LEU A 183 19.65 -13.02 -5.17
N ASP A 184 19.65 -13.83 -6.22
CA ASP A 184 19.14 -13.42 -7.54
C ASP A 184 17.69 -12.96 -7.46
N LEU A 185 16.83 -13.74 -6.79
CA LEU A 185 15.43 -13.37 -6.56
C LEU A 185 15.31 -12.13 -5.67
N PHE A 186 16.13 -12.02 -4.61
CA PHE A 186 16.14 -10.86 -3.74
C PHE A 186 16.47 -9.56 -4.52
N PHE A 187 17.51 -9.57 -5.35
CA PHE A 187 17.88 -8.40 -6.15
C PHE A 187 16.86 -8.09 -7.26
N ALA A 188 16.29 -9.12 -7.90
CA ALA A 188 15.21 -8.92 -8.86
C ALA A 188 13.98 -8.28 -8.22
N ALA A 189 13.58 -8.74 -7.03
CA ALA A 189 12.47 -8.18 -6.27
C ALA A 189 12.74 -6.72 -5.85
N ASN A 190 13.95 -6.40 -5.37
CA ASN A 190 14.32 -5.02 -5.05
C ASN A 190 14.36 -4.12 -6.30
N THR A 191 14.78 -4.64 -7.44
CA THR A 191 14.74 -3.92 -8.73
C THR A 191 13.29 -3.62 -9.12
N LEU A 192 12.38 -4.58 -9.01
CA LEU A 192 10.95 -4.36 -9.21
C LEU A 192 10.42 -3.30 -8.24
N HIS A 193 10.80 -3.37 -6.96
CA HIS A 193 10.38 -2.38 -5.95
C HIS A 193 10.84 -0.96 -6.32
N ALA A 194 12.10 -0.79 -6.74
CA ALA A 194 12.62 0.50 -7.20
C ALA A 194 11.84 1.03 -8.41
N HIS A 195 11.55 0.20 -9.40
CA HIS A 195 10.74 0.57 -10.55
C HIS A 195 9.29 0.91 -10.17
N LEU A 196 8.68 0.21 -9.19
CA LEU A 196 7.34 0.53 -8.69
C LEU A 196 7.29 1.89 -7.98
N LEU A 197 8.33 2.28 -7.27
CA LEU A 197 8.41 3.58 -6.59
C LEU A 197 8.52 4.73 -7.59
N CYS A 198 9.34 4.60 -8.60
CA CYS A 198 9.63 5.68 -9.56
C CYS A 198 8.64 5.72 -10.73
N TRP A 199 8.24 4.55 -11.22
CA TRP A 199 7.32 4.35 -12.35
C TRP A 199 7.62 5.25 -13.56
N GLU A 200 8.86 5.28 -14.00
CA GLU A 200 9.29 6.10 -15.14
C GLU A 200 8.84 5.51 -16.48
N ASP A 201 8.96 4.19 -16.62
CA ASP A 201 8.59 3.45 -17.83
C ASP A 201 7.80 2.17 -17.47
N SER A 202 6.63 2.05 -18.08
CA SER A 202 5.74 0.90 -17.87
C SER A 202 6.34 -0.43 -18.35
N ASN A 203 7.17 -0.40 -19.40
CA ASN A 203 7.78 -1.62 -19.96
C ASN A 203 8.86 -2.15 -19.01
N SER A 204 9.72 -1.28 -18.50
CA SER A 204 10.75 -1.66 -17.52
C SER A 204 10.16 -2.26 -16.25
N VAL A 205 9.02 -1.74 -15.78
CA VAL A 205 8.30 -2.32 -14.63
C VAL A 205 7.73 -3.70 -14.97
N ALA A 206 7.14 -3.85 -16.17
CA ALA A 206 6.59 -5.13 -16.62
C ALA A 206 7.69 -6.20 -16.78
N ASP A 207 8.82 -5.85 -17.36
CA ASP A 207 9.98 -6.73 -17.53
C ASP A 207 10.56 -7.16 -16.17
N ALA A 208 10.67 -6.23 -15.23
CA ALA A 208 11.11 -6.53 -13.86
C ALA A 208 10.13 -7.47 -13.14
N ALA A 209 8.81 -7.25 -13.31
CA ALA A 209 7.78 -8.12 -12.74
C ALA A 209 7.82 -9.53 -13.36
N ALA A 210 7.99 -9.64 -14.68
CA ALA A 210 8.13 -10.93 -15.36
C ALA A 210 9.38 -11.67 -14.86
N ARG A 211 10.53 -11.00 -14.75
CA ARG A 211 11.77 -11.58 -14.22
C ARG A 211 11.60 -12.14 -12.81
N VAL A 212 10.91 -11.43 -11.92
CA VAL A 212 10.63 -11.92 -10.55
C VAL A 212 9.77 -13.17 -10.60
N ALA A 213 8.75 -13.21 -11.47
CA ALA A 213 7.89 -14.39 -11.62
C ALA A 213 8.69 -15.60 -12.14
N ASP A 214 9.49 -15.42 -13.19
CA ASP A 214 10.32 -16.50 -13.77
C ASP A 214 11.31 -17.07 -12.75
N LEU A 215 11.99 -16.22 -11.98
CA LEU A 215 12.92 -16.66 -10.93
C LEU A 215 12.20 -17.40 -9.80
N TRP A 216 11.03 -16.93 -9.40
CA TRP A 216 10.21 -17.61 -8.37
C TRP A 216 9.74 -18.98 -8.85
N ASP A 217 9.29 -19.09 -10.10
CA ASP A 217 8.81 -20.35 -10.67
C ASP A 217 9.93 -21.36 -10.86
N ALA A 218 11.16 -20.91 -11.09
CA ALA A 218 12.35 -21.77 -11.22
C ALA A 218 12.81 -22.40 -9.88
N LEU A 219 12.38 -21.89 -8.73
CA LEU A 219 12.73 -22.43 -7.42
C LEU A 219 12.06 -23.77 -7.15
N THR A 220 12.75 -24.65 -6.42
CA THR A 220 12.20 -25.90 -5.91
C THR A 220 11.18 -25.65 -4.80
N ASP A 221 10.25 -26.59 -4.60
CA ASP A 221 9.23 -26.46 -3.54
C ASP A 221 9.85 -26.37 -2.16
N GLN A 222 10.98 -27.03 -1.92
CA GLN A 222 11.72 -27.01 -0.67
C GLN A 222 12.33 -25.63 -0.39
N GLU A 223 12.87 -24.96 -1.41
CA GLU A 223 13.38 -23.58 -1.30
C GLU A 223 12.24 -22.58 -1.03
N LYS A 224 11.10 -22.74 -1.71
CA LYS A 224 9.91 -21.91 -1.50
C LYS A 224 9.38 -21.99 -0.07
N GLU A 225 9.42 -23.16 0.56
CA GLU A 225 9.01 -23.32 1.96
C GLU A 225 9.96 -22.66 2.95
N HIS A 226 11.27 -22.59 2.63
CA HIS A 226 12.27 -21.98 3.51
C HIS A 226 12.28 -20.45 3.45
N TRP A 227 11.95 -19.86 2.29
CA TRP A 227 12.08 -18.41 2.07
C TRP A 227 10.75 -17.66 2.20
N VAL A 228 10.06 -17.87 3.32
CA VAL A 228 8.73 -17.27 3.57
C VAL A 228 8.76 -15.73 3.49
N GLY A 229 9.80 -15.07 4.00
CA GLY A 229 9.93 -13.60 3.92
C GLY A 229 10.03 -13.11 2.48
N LEU A 230 10.83 -13.79 1.66
CA LEU A 230 11.00 -13.47 0.25
C LEU A 230 9.72 -13.78 -0.56
N PHE A 231 8.99 -14.84 -0.20
CA PHE A 231 7.66 -15.14 -0.74
C PHE A 231 6.70 -13.96 -0.53
N PHE A 232 6.53 -13.49 0.71
CA PHE A 232 5.65 -12.35 0.97
C PHE A 232 6.10 -11.09 0.23
N TYR A 233 7.41 -10.84 0.17
CA TYR A 233 7.94 -9.68 -0.52
C TYR A 233 7.63 -9.71 -2.03
N THR A 234 7.94 -10.80 -2.70
CA THR A 234 7.70 -10.95 -4.15
C THR A 234 6.22 -10.91 -4.50
N GLU A 235 5.37 -11.65 -3.76
CA GLU A 235 3.93 -11.70 -4.00
C GLU A 235 3.24 -10.34 -3.74
N LEU A 236 3.68 -9.60 -2.73
CA LEU A 236 3.19 -8.25 -2.48
C LEU A 236 3.57 -7.29 -3.61
N LEU A 237 4.82 -7.31 -4.07
CA LEU A 237 5.26 -6.45 -5.18
C LEU A 237 4.52 -6.78 -6.48
N GLN A 238 4.31 -8.06 -6.79
CA GLN A 238 3.49 -8.49 -7.92
C GLN A 238 2.04 -7.99 -7.80
N THR A 239 1.48 -8.06 -6.60
CA THR A 239 0.13 -7.55 -6.34
C THR A 239 0.07 -6.03 -6.52
N PHE A 240 1.05 -5.26 -6.02
CA PHE A 240 1.13 -3.81 -6.23
C PHE A 240 1.23 -3.45 -7.71
N TYR A 241 2.08 -4.14 -8.46
CA TYR A 241 2.19 -3.97 -9.90
C TYR A 241 0.83 -4.17 -10.60
N LEU A 242 0.19 -5.32 -10.35
CA LEU A 242 -1.10 -5.67 -10.97
C LEU A 242 -2.23 -4.72 -10.59
N LEU A 243 -2.29 -4.28 -9.33
CA LEU A 243 -3.27 -3.27 -8.90
C LEU A 243 -3.03 -1.93 -9.59
N ARG A 244 -1.78 -1.53 -9.81
CA ARG A 244 -1.45 -0.28 -10.48
C ARG A 244 -1.80 -0.30 -11.97
N VAL A 245 -1.59 -1.43 -12.64
CA VAL A 245 -2.03 -1.60 -14.04
C VAL A 245 -3.52 -1.97 -14.16
N CYS A 246 -4.23 -2.03 -13.04
CA CYS A 246 -5.66 -2.35 -12.96
C CYS A 246 -6.03 -3.77 -13.43
N ASP A 247 -5.11 -4.73 -13.38
CA ASP A 247 -5.43 -6.15 -13.59
C ASP A 247 -5.86 -6.81 -12.28
N TYR A 248 -7.09 -6.50 -11.85
CA TYR A 248 -7.66 -7.04 -10.61
C TYR A 248 -7.90 -8.54 -10.65
N LYS A 249 -8.01 -9.12 -11.85
CA LYS A 249 -8.20 -10.57 -12.02
C LYS A 249 -6.91 -11.33 -11.70
N ALA A 250 -5.78 -10.90 -12.26
CA ALA A 250 -4.47 -11.46 -11.92
C ALA A 250 -4.11 -11.15 -10.47
N ALA A 251 -4.30 -9.90 -10.00
CA ALA A 251 -4.04 -9.51 -8.62
C ALA A 251 -4.78 -10.41 -7.61
N SER A 252 -6.04 -10.79 -7.88
CA SER A 252 -6.80 -11.68 -6.98
C SER A 252 -6.12 -13.01 -6.73
N LYS A 253 -5.43 -13.58 -7.73
CA LYS A 253 -4.73 -14.87 -7.56
C LYS A 253 -3.53 -14.75 -6.62
N HIS A 254 -2.78 -13.65 -6.72
CA HIS A 254 -1.65 -13.35 -5.82
C HIS A 254 -2.16 -13.10 -4.40
N VAL A 255 -3.24 -12.35 -4.26
CA VAL A 255 -3.89 -12.08 -2.95
C VAL A 255 -4.41 -13.37 -2.31
N GLU A 256 -4.99 -14.30 -3.06
CA GLU A 256 -5.43 -15.62 -2.53
C GLU A 256 -4.23 -16.44 -2.02
N ARG A 257 -3.10 -16.42 -2.73
CA ARG A 257 -1.86 -17.08 -2.28
C ARG A 257 -1.33 -16.44 -1.00
N LEU A 258 -1.27 -15.11 -0.96
CA LEU A 258 -0.87 -14.35 0.21
C LEU A 258 -1.77 -14.63 1.43
N ASP A 259 -3.08 -14.61 1.26
CA ASP A 259 -4.06 -14.87 2.32
C ASP A 259 -3.94 -16.30 2.88
N THR A 260 -3.70 -17.27 2.00
CA THR A 260 -3.45 -18.66 2.40
C THR A 260 -2.16 -18.78 3.21
N ALA A 261 -1.09 -18.11 2.77
CA ALA A 261 0.19 -18.11 3.47
C ALA A 261 0.10 -17.41 4.84
N VAL A 262 -0.60 -16.27 4.93
CA VAL A 262 -0.83 -15.58 6.22
C VAL A 262 -1.57 -16.50 7.20
N LYS A 263 -2.63 -17.19 6.76
CA LYS A 263 -3.36 -18.14 7.61
C LYS A 263 -2.47 -19.27 8.12
N SER A 264 -1.64 -19.82 7.23
CA SER A 264 -0.67 -20.86 7.59
C SER A 264 0.35 -20.36 8.63
N GLU A 265 0.92 -19.15 8.41
CA GLU A 265 1.89 -18.56 9.34
C GLU A 265 1.26 -18.19 10.68
N MET A 266 0.01 -17.71 10.70
CA MET A 266 -0.70 -17.44 11.95
C MET A 266 -0.97 -18.74 12.74
N GLN A 267 -1.38 -19.80 12.07
CA GLN A 267 -1.56 -21.13 12.70
C GLN A 267 -0.25 -21.68 13.24
N ARG A 268 0.84 -21.54 12.47
CA ARG A 268 2.20 -21.92 12.90
C ARG A 268 2.63 -21.14 14.14
N GLY A 269 2.44 -19.82 14.13
CA GLY A 269 2.76 -18.93 15.26
C GLY A 269 1.96 -19.28 16.52
N GLN A 270 0.68 -19.57 16.38
CA GLN A 270 -0.19 -20.00 17.47
C GLN A 270 0.30 -21.34 18.06
N ARG A 271 0.65 -22.30 17.20
CA ARG A 271 1.17 -23.60 17.63
C ARG A 271 2.50 -23.48 18.38
N ILE A 272 3.41 -22.62 17.91
CA ILE A 272 4.68 -22.31 18.60
C ILE A 272 4.40 -21.72 19.99
N LYS A 273 3.43 -20.81 20.12
CA LYS A 273 3.06 -20.20 21.39
C LYS A 273 2.46 -21.23 22.35
N GLU A 274 1.61 -22.12 21.90
CA GLU A 274 1.03 -23.22 22.68
C GLU A 274 2.12 -24.16 23.21
N LEU A 275 3.01 -24.63 22.32
CA LEU A 275 4.14 -25.48 22.71
C LEU A 275 5.09 -24.79 23.69
N GLY A 276 5.32 -23.49 23.51
CA GLY A 276 6.12 -22.68 24.45
C GLY A 276 5.49 -22.59 25.83
N THR A 277 4.18 -22.41 25.91
CA THR A 277 3.45 -22.40 27.20
C THR A 277 3.45 -23.78 27.88
N GLU A 278 3.27 -24.87 27.12
CA GLU A 278 3.37 -26.23 27.62
C GLU A 278 4.79 -26.55 28.12
N LEU A 279 5.82 -26.14 27.39
CA LEU A 279 7.22 -26.32 27.77
C LEU A 279 7.51 -25.60 29.09
N SER A 280 7.09 -24.34 29.23
CA SER A 280 7.24 -23.55 30.45
C SER A 280 6.52 -24.18 31.66
N ALA A 281 5.36 -24.79 31.42
CA ALA A 281 4.62 -25.52 32.46
C ALA A 281 5.38 -26.79 32.91
N VAL A 282 5.94 -27.55 31.96
CA VAL A 282 6.76 -28.74 32.25
C VAL A 282 8.05 -28.36 33.00
N GLU A 283 8.71 -27.27 32.60
CA GLU A 283 9.94 -26.78 33.29
C GLU A 283 9.64 -26.32 34.71
N ARG A 284 8.54 -25.63 34.95
CA ARG A 284 8.07 -25.27 36.30
C ARG A 284 7.79 -26.52 37.16
N SER A 285 7.19 -27.56 36.56
CA SER A 285 6.93 -28.82 37.25
C SER A 285 8.26 -29.57 37.60
N LEU A 286 9.23 -29.56 36.70
CA LEU A 286 10.56 -30.14 36.92
C LEU A 286 11.36 -29.42 38.02
N ALA A 287 11.10 -28.14 38.26
CA ALA A 287 11.76 -27.36 39.32
C ALA A 287 11.25 -27.68 40.72
N GLN A 288 10.19 -28.48 40.89
CA GLN A 288 9.67 -28.88 42.19
C GLN A 288 10.60 -29.87 42.90
N PRO A 289 11.01 -29.60 44.15
CA PRO A 289 12.03 -30.40 44.82
C PRO A 289 11.58 -31.81 45.26
N MET A 290 10.28 -32.10 45.32
CA MET A 290 9.69 -33.34 45.84
C MET A 290 9.14 -34.29 44.78
N LEU A 291 9.60 -34.19 43.52
CA LEU A 291 9.17 -35.08 42.45
C LEU A 291 9.73 -36.51 42.61
N LYS A 292 8.85 -37.49 42.44
CA LYS A 292 9.27 -38.90 42.35
C LYS A 292 10.11 -39.13 41.09
N GLU A 293 11.12 -39.99 41.19
CA GLU A 293 12.06 -40.21 40.09
C GLU A 293 11.37 -40.66 38.77
N ARG A 294 10.33 -41.47 38.88
CA ARG A 294 9.53 -41.90 37.74
C ARG A 294 8.73 -40.76 37.08
N GLU A 295 8.20 -39.82 37.87
CA GLU A 295 7.47 -38.63 37.38
C GLU A 295 8.48 -37.65 36.74
N ARG A 296 9.65 -37.47 37.33
CA ARG A 296 10.74 -36.65 36.79
C ARG A 296 11.20 -37.19 35.44
N ALA A 297 11.38 -38.51 35.26
CA ALA A 297 11.75 -39.13 34.00
C ALA A 297 10.71 -38.92 32.92
N ALA A 298 9.42 -39.02 33.24
CA ALA A 298 8.30 -38.76 32.33
C ALA A 298 8.25 -37.29 31.88
N LEU A 299 8.47 -36.34 32.81
CA LEU A 299 8.49 -34.91 32.50
C LEU A 299 9.72 -34.54 31.66
N VAL A 300 10.87 -35.13 31.88
CA VAL A 300 12.08 -34.94 31.06
C VAL A 300 11.85 -35.45 29.63
N HIS A 301 11.19 -36.62 29.50
CA HIS A 301 10.82 -37.12 28.17
C HIS A 301 9.87 -36.18 27.45
N LYS A 302 8.82 -35.70 28.14
CA LYS A 302 7.87 -34.72 27.57
C LYS A 302 8.58 -33.39 27.20
N GLN A 303 9.48 -32.92 28.05
CA GLN A 303 10.27 -31.70 27.73
C GLN A 303 11.09 -31.89 26.46
N ARG A 304 11.74 -33.05 26.29
CA ARG A 304 12.52 -33.35 25.08
C ARG A 304 11.60 -33.36 23.84
N GLN A 305 10.46 -34.06 23.92
CA GLN A 305 9.49 -34.13 22.84
C GLN A 305 8.96 -32.74 22.42
N LEU A 306 8.64 -31.88 23.41
CA LEU A 306 8.20 -30.51 23.13
C LEU A 306 9.29 -29.66 22.50
N LYS A 307 10.54 -29.80 22.95
CA LYS A 307 11.71 -29.13 22.36
C LYS A 307 11.94 -29.57 20.92
N ASP A 308 11.81 -30.85 20.62
CA ASP A 308 11.97 -31.39 19.28
C ASP A 308 10.84 -30.89 18.33
N GLN A 309 9.58 -30.86 18.82
CA GLN A 309 8.47 -30.26 18.07
C GLN A 309 8.67 -28.77 17.80
N LEU A 310 9.15 -28.01 18.80
CA LEU A 310 9.47 -26.59 18.61
C LEU A 310 10.60 -26.38 17.60
N ARG A 311 11.64 -27.24 17.65
CA ARG A 311 12.73 -27.19 16.66
C ARG A 311 12.23 -27.43 15.24
N ALA A 312 11.43 -28.48 15.05
CA ALA A 312 10.85 -28.81 13.73
C ALA A 312 9.98 -27.67 13.17
N LEU A 313 9.16 -27.01 14.02
CA LEU A 313 8.33 -25.88 13.60
C LEU A 313 9.13 -24.59 13.37
N CYS A 314 10.25 -24.40 14.07
CA CYS A 314 11.06 -23.20 13.94
C CYS A 314 12.13 -23.27 12.85
N GLY A 315 12.32 -24.42 12.19
CA GLY A 315 13.29 -24.59 11.10
C GLY A 315 14.77 -24.53 11.57
N TYR A 316 15.08 -25.03 12.75
CA TYR A 316 16.36 -24.76 13.45
C TYR A 316 17.44 -25.82 13.32
N ASP A 317 17.38 -26.71 12.34
CA ASP A 317 18.35 -27.80 12.29
C ASP A 317 19.69 -27.50 11.57
N GLU A 318 19.77 -26.45 10.75
CA GLU A 318 21.00 -26.24 9.97
C GLU A 318 21.99 -25.21 10.52
N LEU A 319 21.61 -24.35 11.47
CA LEU A 319 22.52 -23.32 12.00
C LEU A 319 23.23 -23.67 13.30
N ASN A 320 22.84 -24.73 13.98
CA ASN A 320 23.42 -25.11 15.31
C ASN A 320 24.51 -26.16 15.26
N ASP A 321 24.68 -26.94 14.20
CA ASP A 321 25.66 -28.00 14.12
C ASP A 321 27.00 -27.59 13.48
N VAL A 322 27.08 -26.43 12.85
CA VAL A 322 28.29 -25.97 12.14
C VAL A 322 29.10 -24.92 12.91
N LEU A 323 28.58 -24.40 14.02
CA LEU A 323 29.29 -23.39 14.80
C LEU A 323 30.10 -24.04 15.91
N ASP A 324 31.37 -24.26 15.62
CA ASP A 324 32.41 -24.49 16.62
C ASP A 324 32.35 -23.36 17.67
N TYR A 325 32.24 -23.75 18.93
CA TYR A 325 31.85 -22.91 20.07
C TYR A 325 32.78 -21.73 20.40
N GLY A 326 33.76 -21.44 19.57
CA GLY A 326 34.75 -20.38 19.79
C GLY A 326 34.42 -18.99 19.25
N ASP A 327 33.56 -18.89 18.26
CA ASP A 327 33.31 -17.60 17.57
C ASP A 327 31.80 -17.43 17.24
N LYS A 328 31.04 -17.10 18.29
CA LYS A 328 29.57 -17.08 18.28
C LYS A 328 28.94 -15.83 17.69
N LEU A 329 29.69 -14.88 17.16
CA LEU A 329 29.22 -13.84 16.30
C LEU A 329 29.08 -14.40 14.88
N LEU A 330 27.92 -14.31 14.29
CA LEU A 330 27.73 -14.51 12.86
C LEU A 330 28.68 -13.53 12.13
N LEU A 331 29.80 -14.04 11.64
CA LEU A 331 30.79 -13.25 10.91
C LEU A 331 30.37 -13.09 9.42
N ALA A 332 29.23 -13.67 9.05
CA ALA A 332 28.59 -13.48 7.76
C ALA A 332 27.80 -12.15 7.73
N PRO A 333 27.55 -11.58 6.53
CA PRO A 333 26.64 -10.45 6.42
C PRO A 333 25.25 -10.81 6.96
N PRO A 334 24.49 -9.83 7.49
CA PRO A 334 23.12 -10.05 7.89
C PRO A 334 22.30 -10.68 6.76
N PRO A 335 21.41 -11.65 7.04
CA PRO A 335 20.66 -12.34 6.02
C PRO A 335 19.78 -11.39 5.21
N MET A 336 19.73 -11.59 3.90
CA MET A 336 18.91 -10.86 2.95
C MET A 336 17.71 -11.72 2.53
N HIS A 337 16.69 -11.76 3.36
CA HIS A 337 15.53 -12.66 3.21
C HIS A 337 14.23 -11.94 2.85
N GLY A 338 14.30 -10.68 2.42
CA GLY A 338 13.12 -9.92 2.00
C GLY A 338 12.17 -9.49 3.11
N GLU A 339 12.54 -9.59 4.38
CA GLU A 339 11.76 -9.06 5.50
C GLU A 339 11.91 -7.54 5.61
N TRP A 340 11.29 -6.82 4.69
CA TRP A 340 11.34 -5.36 4.59
C TRP A 340 10.34 -4.64 5.51
N LEU A 341 9.32 -5.35 5.99
CA LEU A 341 8.31 -4.88 6.94
C LEU A 341 8.19 -5.83 8.13
N PRO A 342 7.76 -5.33 9.30
CA PRO A 342 7.37 -6.21 10.41
C PRO A 342 6.29 -7.21 9.96
N ARG A 343 6.35 -8.45 10.42
CA ARG A 343 5.38 -9.50 10.02
C ARG A 343 3.93 -9.13 10.28
N THR A 344 3.65 -8.45 11.39
CA THR A 344 2.31 -7.93 11.68
C THR A 344 1.84 -6.93 10.63
N ALA A 345 2.72 -6.03 10.16
CA ALA A 345 2.41 -5.09 9.09
C ALA A 345 2.18 -5.80 7.75
N VAL A 346 2.94 -6.86 7.45
CA VAL A 346 2.71 -7.70 6.25
C VAL A 346 1.31 -8.33 6.30
N PHE A 347 0.89 -8.88 7.43
CA PHE A 347 -0.44 -9.49 7.58
C PHE A 347 -1.57 -8.46 7.41
N VAL A 348 -1.41 -7.29 8.02
CA VAL A 348 -2.34 -6.15 7.86
C VAL A 348 -2.39 -5.69 6.40
N LEU A 349 -1.24 -5.63 5.73
CA LEU A 349 -1.17 -5.26 4.31
C LEU A 349 -1.87 -6.29 3.40
N VAL A 350 -1.78 -7.58 3.71
CA VAL A 350 -2.53 -8.62 2.99
C VAL A 350 -4.03 -8.47 3.21
N ASP A 351 -4.49 -8.19 4.43
CA ASP A 351 -5.90 -7.89 4.70
C ASP A 351 -6.38 -6.68 3.87
N LEU A 352 -5.57 -5.62 3.77
CA LEU A 352 -5.84 -4.46 2.92
C LEU A 352 -5.94 -4.85 1.43
N MET A 353 -5.02 -5.70 0.93
CA MET A 353 -5.06 -6.19 -0.45
C MET A 353 -6.33 -6.99 -0.75
N VAL A 354 -6.78 -7.83 0.20
CA VAL A 354 -8.07 -8.54 0.09
C VAL A 354 -9.22 -7.54 -0.04
N VAL A 355 -9.23 -6.46 0.74
CA VAL A 355 -10.25 -5.40 0.63
C VAL A 355 -10.20 -4.73 -0.74
N MET A 356 -9.01 -4.36 -1.22
CA MET A 356 -8.83 -3.66 -2.50
C MET A 356 -9.30 -4.48 -3.70
N VAL A 357 -9.11 -5.79 -3.70
CA VAL A 357 -9.57 -6.67 -4.80
C VAL A 357 -11.04 -7.10 -4.66
N SER A 358 -11.60 -7.10 -3.44
CA SER A 358 -12.96 -7.51 -3.15
C SER A 358 -13.99 -6.38 -3.31
N ARG A 359 -13.61 -5.14 -2.98
CA ARG A 359 -14.47 -3.96 -3.06
C ARG A 359 -15.03 -3.71 -4.47
N PRO A 360 -14.22 -3.71 -5.54
CA PRO A 360 -14.76 -3.52 -6.90
C PRO A 360 -15.77 -4.60 -7.32
N LYS A 361 -15.67 -5.79 -6.73
CA LYS A 361 -16.57 -6.94 -6.97
C LYS A 361 -17.82 -6.93 -6.09
N GLY A 362 -18.00 -5.94 -5.21
CA GLY A 362 -19.14 -5.84 -4.31
C GLY A 362 -19.16 -6.87 -3.17
N ILE A 363 -18.03 -7.49 -2.83
CA ILE A 363 -17.94 -8.49 -1.76
C ILE A 363 -17.78 -7.79 -0.40
N PHE A 364 -18.73 -6.92 -0.05
CA PHE A 364 -18.63 -6.00 1.09
C PHE A 364 -18.58 -6.70 2.45
N ARG A 365 -19.19 -7.88 2.58
CA ARG A 365 -19.12 -8.66 3.83
C ARG A 365 -17.68 -9.09 4.15
N GLU A 366 -16.93 -9.48 3.15
CA GLU A 366 -15.51 -9.83 3.32
C GLU A 366 -14.68 -8.56 3.58
N CYS A 367 -14.95 -7.47 2.85
CA CYS A 367 -14.30 -6.18 3.11
C CYS A 367 -14.47 -5.77 4.57
N GLY A 368 -15.70 -5.79 5.12
CA GLY A 368 -15.95 -5.41 6.50
C GLY A 368 -15.19 -6.26 7.52
N LYS A 369 -15.13 -7.58 7.32
CA LYS A 369 -14.36 -8.48 8.20
C LYS A 369 -12.87 -8.16 8.17
N ARG A 370 -12.29 -7.94 6.98
CA ARG A 370 -10.87 -7.64 6.82
C ARG A 370 -10.51 -6.26 7.34
N ILE A 371 -11.38 -5.27 7.12
CA ILE A 371 -11.20 -3.92 7.70
C ILE A 371 -11.17 -4.02 9.23
N GLN A 372 -12.11 -4.72 9.84
CA GLN A 372 -12.16 -4.89 11.29
C GLN A 372 -10.91 -5.61 11.82
N SER A 373 -10.49 -6.72 11.17
CA SER A 373 -9.28 -7.47 11.53
C SER A 373 -8.03 -6.58 11.44
N GLY A 374 -7.83 -5.89 10.32
CA GLY A 374 -6.68 -5.01 10.09
C GLY A 374 -6.62 -3.86 11.08
N LEU A 375 -7.75 -3.18 11.33
CA LEU A 375 -7.83 -2.09 12.30
C LEU A 375 -7.54 -2.56 13.72
N GLN A 376 -7.98 -3.76 14.13
CA GLN A 376 -7.68 -4.31 15.44
C GLN A 376 -6.17 -4.52 15.63
N ILE A 377 -5.51 -5.16 14.68
CA ILE A 377 -4.05 -5.39 14.74
C ILE A 377 -3.30 -4.05 14.77
N ILE A 378 -3.70 -3.09 13.95
CA ILE A 378 -3.09 -1.75 13.94
C ILE A 378 -3.25 -1.07 15.31
N HIS A 379 -4.42 -1.12 15.93
CA HIS A 379 -4.64 -0.55 17.26
C HIS A 379 -3.76 -1.22 18.32
N GLU A 380 -3.57 -2.53 18.27
CA GLU A 380 -2.69 -3.25 19.18
C GLU A 380 -1.21 -2.79 19.02
N GLU A 381 -0.75 -2.58 17.79
CA GLU A 381 0.61 -2.08 17.52
C GLU A 381 0.79 -0.61 17.93
N LEU A 382 -0.20 0.24 17.64
CA LEU A 382 -0.19 1.65 18.08
C LEU A 382 -0.29 1.79 19.61
N SER A 383 -0.98 0.87 20.29
CA SER A 383 -1.02 0.82 21.77
C SER A 383 0.35 0.54 22.37
N LYS A 384 1.16 -0.33 21.76
CA LYS A 384 2.53 -0.60 22.20
C LYS A 384 3.43 0.64 22.15
N LEU A 385 3.10 1.62 21.29
CA LEU A 385 3.76 2.91 21.16
C LEU A 385 3.14 4.00 22.06
N GLY A 386 2.09 3.67 22.85
CA GLY A 386 1.35 4.62 23.68
C GLY A 386 0.47 5.59 22.88
N ILE A 387 0.38 5.43 21.56
CA ILE A 387 -0.36 6.35 20.68
C ILE A 387 -1.85 6.30 20.97
N VAL A 388 -2.41 5.12 21.26
CA VAL A 388 -3.82 4.98 21.65
C VAL A 388 -4.10 5.66 22.99
N ASP A 389 -3.12 5.67 23.91
CA ASP A 389 -3.22 6.27 25.24
C ASP A 389 -3.01 7.81 25.24
N GLY A 390 -2.88 8.42 24.06
CA GLY A 390 -2.85 9.87 23.92
C GLY A 390 -1.50 10.50 23.59
N VAL A 391 -0.46 9.71 23.31
CA VAL A 391 0.82 10.23 22.80
C VAL A 391 0.57 10.98 21.48
N THR A 392 1.06 12.22 21.40
CA THR A 392 1.02 13.07 20.21
C THR A 392 2.33 12.96 19.44
N GLU A 393 2.35 13.50 18.21
CA GLU A 393 3.54 13.46 17.35
C GLU A 393 4.78 14.07 18.01
N GLU A 394 4.62 15.17 18.75
CA GLU A 394 5.71 15.85 19.45
C GLU A 394 6.36 15.02 20.57
N ASN A 395 5.58 14.12 21.17
CA ASN A 395 6.01 13.26 22.28
C ASN A 395 6.43 11.87 21.84
N LEU A 396 6.40 11.60 20.53
CA LEU A 396 6.78 10.30 19.98
C LEU A 396 8.31 10.14 20.02
N GLU A 397 8.78 8.98 20.51
CA GLU A 397 10.21 8.67 20.43
C GLU A 397 10.68 8.66 18.98
N HIS A 398 11.83 9.27 18.71
CA HIS A 398 12.40 9.33 17.37
C HIS A 398 12.55 7.94 16.73
N SER A 399 12.92 6.93 17.52
CA SER A 399 13.02 5.53 17.10
C SER A 399 11.69 4.88 16.68
N ALA A 400 10.56 5.44 17.14
CA ALA A 400 9.23 4.92 16.88
C ALA A 400 8.53 5.60 15.68
N ILE A 401 9.06 6.71 15.16
CA ILE A 401 8.44 7.51 14.10
C ILE A 401 8.15 6.67 12.86
N TRP A 402 9.12 5.87 12.39
CA TRP A 402 8.93 5.02 11.23
C TRP A 402 7.82 3.97 11.43
N THR A 403 7.85 3.28 12.57
CA THR A 403 6.83 2.27 12.90
C THR A 403 5.44 2.89 13.07
N ALA A 404 5.36 4.03 13.74
CA ALA A 404 4.12 4.80 13.87
C ALA A 404 3.59 5.23 12.50
N GLY A 405 4.45 5.79 11.64
CA GLY A 405 4.10 6.21 10.29
C GLY A 405 3.56 5.06 9.44
N LEU A 406 4.18 3.90 9.50
CA LEU A 406 3.73 2.70 8.80
C LEU A 406 2.30 2.31 9.21
N TYR A 407 2.04 2.15 10.51
CA TYR A 407 0.73 1.71 10.98
C TYR A 407 -0.35 2.79 10.85
N LEU A 408 -0.01 4.07 11.01
CA LEU A 408 -0.93 5.19 10.79
C LEU A 408 -1.33 5.30 9.31
N THR A 409 -0.38 5.10 8.38
CA THR A 409 -0.68 5.08 6.95
C THR A 409 -1.60 3.91 6.60
N LEU A 410 -1.32 2.70 7.10
CA LEU A 410 -2.19 1.54 6.89
C LEU A 410 -3.59 1.78 7.49
N LEU A 411 -3.68 2.39 8.66
CA LEU A 411 -4.96 2.75 9.29
C LEU A 411 -5.79 3.67 8.38
N LEU A 412 -5.18 4.73 7.84
CA LEU A 412 -5.89 5.63 6.92
C LEU A 412 -6.33 4.92 5.64
N GLN A 413 -5.54 3.99 5.11
CA GLN A 413 -5.92 3.20 3.94
C GLN A 413 -7.13 2.29 4.22
N PHE A 414 -7.23 1.69 5.41
CA PHE A 414 -8.43 0.94 5.80
C PHE A 414 -9.65 1.84 5.96
N LEU A 415 -9.50 3.01 6.59
CA LEU A 415 -10.60 3.97 6.74
C LEU A 415 -11.06 4.52 5.38
N GLU A 416 -10.14 4.82 4.45
CA GLU A 416 -10.47 5.18 3.06
C GLU A 416 -11.33 4.12 2.37
N ASN A 417 -10.92 2.85 2.48
CA ASN A 417 -11.69 1.76 1.90
C ASN A 417 -13.03 1.55 2.62
N SER A 418 -13.10 1.80 3.94
CA SER A 418 -14.36 1.79 4.69
C SER A 418 -15.31 2.86 4.17
N VAL A 419 -14.87 4.12 4.04
CA VAL A 419 -15.69 5.22 3.47
C VAL A 419 -16.21 4.82 2.09
N ALA A 420 -15.36 4.31 1.21
CA ALA A 420 -15.76 3.94 -0.15
C ALA A 420 -16.78 2.78 -0.19
N VAL A 421 -16.67 1.80 0.72
CA VAL A 421 -17.64 0.70 0.86
C VAL A 421 -18.98 1.25 1.36
N GLU A 422 -18.97 2.05 2.42
CA GLU A 422 -20.20 2.53 3.06
C GLU A 422 -20.94 3.56 2.19
N LEU A 423 -20.22 4.43 1.47
CA LEU A 423 -20.84 5.32 0.47
C LEU A 423 -21.52 4.53 -0.66
N THR A 424 -20.88 3.46 -1.16
CA THR A 424 -21.49 2.60 -2.18
C THR A 424 -22.77 1.93 -1.68
N ARG A 425 -22.81 1.53 -0.41
CA ARG A 425 -23.98 0.92 0.25
C ARG A 425 -25.02 1.93 0.71
N SER A 426 -24.77 3.21 0.53
CA SER A 426 -25.57 4.31 1.04
C SER A 426 -25.70 4.36 2.57
N GLU A 427 -24.68 3.86 3.29
CA GLU A 427 -24.54 3.93 4.76
C GLU A 427 -23.75 5.20 5.12
N PHE A 428 -24.43 6.34 5.04
CA PHE A 428 -23.77 7.66 5.12
C PHE A 428 -23.25 8.01 6.51
N VAL A 429 -23.86 7.51 7.58
CA VAL A 429 -23.44 7.75 8.97
C VAL A 429 -22.12 7.05 9.23
N GLU A 430 -21.99 5.78 8.85
CA GLU A 430 -20.77 4.99 9.00
C GLU A 430 -19.63 5.60 8.19
N ALA A 431 -19.93 6.12 6.99
CA ALA A 431 -18.94 6.84 6.19
C ALA A 431 -18.46 8.13 6.88
N LEU A 432 -19.36 8.88 7.51
CA LEU A 432 -19.01 10.08 8.30
C LEU A 432 -18.15 9.74 9.51
N GLU A 433 -18.47 8.68 10.24
CA GLU A 433 -17.69 8.24 11.39
C GLU A 433 -16.25 7.89 10.98
N ALA A 434 -16.08 7.18 9.85
CA ALA A 434 -14.76 6.88 9.31
C ALA A 434 -14.00 8.15 8.89
N LEU A 435 -14.66 9.10 8.23
CA LEU A 435 -14.08 10.40 7.87
C LEU A 435 -13.67 11.23 9.10
N ALA A 436 -14.51 11.21 10.15
CA ALA A 436 -14.21 11.89 11.41
C ALA A 436 -12.96 11.29 12.08
N GLN A 437 -12.83 9.97 12.06
CA GLN A 437 -11.64 9.29 12.54
C GLN A 437 -10.40 9.69 11.72
N MET A 438 -10.47 9.71 10.38
CA MET A 438 -9.35 10.12 9.53
C MET A 438 -8.89 11.55 9.85
N LYS A 439 -9.83 12.48 10.02
CA LYS A 439 -9.54 13.87 10.41
C LYS A 439 -8.85 13.95 11.78
N ASN A 440 -9.35 13.20 12.76
CA ASN A 440 -8.78 13.16 14.10
C ASN A 440 -7.32 12.67 14.08
N TRP A 441 -7.03 11.60 13.33
CA TRP A 441 -5.68 11.09 13.18
C TRP A 441 -4.75 12.08 12.48
N LEU A 442 -5.20 12.74 11.40
CA LEU A 442 -4.44 13.78 10.71
C LEU A 442 -4.11 14.96 11.65
N THR A 443 -5.08 15.38 12.48
CA THR A 443 -4.88 16.48 13.44
C THR A 443 -3.84 16.12 14.51
N ARG A 444 -3.78 14.84 14.93
CA ARG A 444 -2.82 14.38 15.95
C ARG A 444 -1.42 14.11 15.41
N PHE A 445 -1.30 13.73 14.11
CA PHE A 445 -0.05 13.38 13.44
C PHE A 445 0.07 14.10 12.09
N PRO A 446 0.10 15.45 12.09
CA PRO A 446 0.03 16.24 10.87
C PRO A 446 1.24 16.05 9.96
N THR A 447 2.45 15.93 10.49
CA THR A 447 3.66 15.77 9.67
C THR A 447 3.77 14.35 9.11
N ILE A 448 3.48 13.33 9.91
CA ILE A 448 3.54 11.93 9.50
C ILE A 448 2.48 11.65 8.41
N LEU A 449 1.29 12.22 8.53
CA LEU A 449 0.15 11.95 7.65
C LEU A 449 -0.10 13.04 6.59
N GLN A 450 0.79 14.00 6.44
CA GLN A 450 0.66 15.13 5.50
C GLN A 450 0.28 14.67 4.07
N GLY A 451 0.86 13.59 3.58
CA GLY A 451 0.56 13.04 2.26
C GLY A 451 -0.87 12.53 2.07
N SER A 452 -1.64 12.36 3.16
CA SER A 452 -3.03 11.87 3.13
C SER A 452 -4.09 12.96 3.10
N GLU A 453 -3.71 14.22 3.22
CA GLU A 453 -4.63 15.36 3.29
C GLU A 453 -5.51 15.46 2.03
N SER A 454 -4.90 15.35 0.84
CA SER A 454 -5.61 15.36 -0.44
C SER A 454 -6.64 14.22 -0.56
N THR A 455 -6.29 13.02 -0.05
CA THR A 455 -7.20 11.88 -0.04
C THR A 455 -8.41 12.14 0.86
N ILE A 456 -8.19 12.71 2.04
CA ILE A 456 -9.27 13.06 2.98
C ILE A 456 -10.21 14.10 2.35
N GLU A 457 -9.66 15.14 1.72
CA GLU A 457 -10.46 16.14 1.02
C GLU A 457 -11.26 15.54 -0.15
N MET A 458 -10.67 14.66 -0.94
CA MET A 458 -11.39 13.95 -1.99
C MET A 458 -12.54 13.10 -1.46
N LEU A 459 -12.35 12.39 -0.33
CA LEU A 459 -13.41 11.59 0.30
C LEU A 459 -14.52 12.45 0.88
N ARG A 460 -14.22 13.64 1.41
CA ARG A 460 -15.21 14.63 1.83
C ARG A 460 -16.08 15.07 0.65
N GLY A 461 -15.45 15.33 -0.49
CA GLY A 461 -16.16 15.63 -1.74
C GLY A 461 -17.06 14.48 -2.18
N GLN A 462 -16.60 13.23 -2.11
CA GLN A 462 -17.39 12.05 -2.43
C GLN A 462 -18.60 11.91 -1.49
N TYR A 463 -18.42 12.15 -0.21
CA TYR A 463 -19.53 12.17 0.75
C TYR A 463 -20.54 13.28 0.42
N ALA A 464 -20.09 14.53 0.25
CA ALA A 464 -20.96 15.66 -0.10
C ALA A 464 -21.75 15.41 -1.37
N HIS A 465 -21.10 14.85 -2.41
CA HIS A 465 -21.76 14.43 -3.65
C HIS A 465 -22.85 13.37 -3.39
N SER A 466 -22.53 12.34 -2.59
CA SER A 466 -23.44 11.23 -2.32
C SER A 466 -24.70 11.64 -1.56
N VAL A 467 -24.63 12.72 -0.77
CA VAL A 467 -25.77 13.28 -0.02
C VAL A 467 -26.46 14.44 -0.75
N GLY A 468 -26.03 14.75 -1.99
CA GLY A 468 -26.70 15.70 -2.91
C GLY A 468 -26.25 17.15 -2.78
N TYR A 469 -25.11 17.44 -2.14
CA TYR A 469 -24.53 18.78 -2.02
C TYR A 469 -23.41 18.95 -3.06
N PHE A 470 -23.81 19.26 -4.31
CA PHE A 470 -22.91 19.22 -5.46
C PHE A 470 -21.91 20.38 -5.50
N ASP A 471 -22.29 21.58 -5.05
CA ASP A 471 -21.38 22.74 -5.00
C ASP A 471 -20.29 22.54 -3.94
N GLU A 472 -20.68 22.06 -2.77
CA GLU A 472 -19.75 21.73 -1.69
C GLU A 472 -18.85 20.55 -2.08
N ALA A 473 -19.38 19.58 -2.80
CA ALA A 473 -18.59 18.46 -3.31
C ALA A 473 -17.52 18.95 -4.30
N ALA A 474 -17.90 19.79 -5.26
CA ALA A 474 -16.98 20.38 -6.22
C ALA A 474 -15.88 21.19 -5.52
N PHE A 475 -16.23 21.97 -4.49
CA PHE A 475 -15.26 22.69 -3.67
C PHE A 475 -14.20 21.74 -3.06
N HIS A 476 -14.62 20.68 -2.39
CA HIS A 476 -13.70 19.71 -1.79
C HIS A 476 -12.81 19.01 -2.83
N PHE A 477 -13.35 18.69 -4.01
CA PHE A 477 -12.55 18.07 -5.07
C PHE A 477 -11.50 19.03 -5.63
N LEU A 478 -11.85 20.33 -5.76
CA LEU A 478 -10.90 21.35 -6.23
C LEU A 478 -9.84 21.67 -5.16
N GLU A 479 -10.17 21.63 -3.87
CA GLU A 479 -9.17 21.73 -2.80
C GLU A 479 -8.25 20.51 -2.79
N ALA A 480 -8.79 19.29 -2.91
CA ALA A 480 -7.98 18.08 -3.03
C ALA A 480 -7.01 18.13 -4.23
N LEU A 481 -7.46 18.72 -5.36
CA LEU A 481 -6.64 18.94 -6.55
C LEU A 481 -5.43 19.82 -6.28
N LYS A 482 -5.57 20.85 -5.43
CA LYS A 482 -4.49 21.77 -5.08
C LYS A 482 -3.45 21.13 -4.12
N LEU A 483 -3.89 20.17 -3.30
CA LEU A 483 -3.08 19.52 -2.29
C LEU A 483 -2.21 18.37 -2.81
N THR A 484 -2.33 17.98 -4.08
CA THR A 484 -1.62 16.82 -4.63
C THR A 484 -0.87 17.13 -5.92
N GLU A 485 0.34 16.58 -6.04
CA GLU A 485 1.11 16.58 -7.29
C GLU A 485 0.91 15.29 -8.10
N ASN A 486 0.22 14.30 -7.53
CA ASN A 486 -0.02 13.01 -8.18
C ASN A 486 -1.01 13.16 -9.33
N LYS A 487 -0.56 12.94 -10.57
CA LYS A 487 -1.36 13.11 -11.80
C LYS A 487 -2.64 12.25 -11.82
N SER A 488 -2.58 11.01 -11.32
CA SER A 488 -3.75 10.13 -11.22
C SER A 488 -4.79 10.72 -10.27
N MET A 489 -4.36 11.18 -9.10
CA MET A 489 -5.21 11.82 -8.11
C MET A 489 -5.82 13.11 -8.65
N GLN A 490 -5.01 13.95 -9.31
CA GLN A 490 -5.48 15.19 -9.96
C GLN A 490 -6.58 14.89 -10.98
N SER A 491 -6.36 13.90 -11.86
CA SER A 491 -7.36 13.48 -12.86
C SER A 491 -8.65 12.98 -12.21
N MET A 492 -8.57 12.23 -11.12
CA MET A 492 -9.77 11.74 -10.42
C MET A 492 -10.53 12.89 -9.73
N CYS A 493 -9.83 13.84 -9.11
CA CYS A 493 -10.46 15.04 -8.54
C CYS A 493 -11.22 15.86 -9.62
N GLN A 494 -10.60 16.05 -10.79
CA GLN A 494 -11.23 16.71 -11.93
C GLN A 494 -12.49 15.96 -12.41
N VAL A 495 -12.41 14.61 -12.51
CA VAL A 495 -13.55 13.76 -12.87
C VAL A 495 -14.71 13.92 -11.89
N TYR A 496 -14.44 13.82 -10.59
CA TYR A 496 -15.48 13.92 -9.57
C TYR A 496 -16.10 15.32 -9.48
N ALA A 497 -15.30 16.38 -9.61
CA ALA A 497 -15.80 17.73 -9.68
C ALA A 497 -16.71 17.92 -10.91
N ALA A 498 -16.28 17.45 -12.09
CA ALA A 498 -17.07 17.53 -13.30
C ALA A 498 -18.39 16.74 -13.19
N VAL A 499 -18.40 15.56 -12.57
CA VAL A 499 -19.64 14.81 -12.30
C VAL A 499 -20.56 15.60 -11.39
N SER A 500 -20.05 16.25 -10.35
CA SER A 500 -20.85 17.08 -9.44
C SER A 500 -21.50 18.26 -10.18
N TYR A 501 -20.75 18.96 -11.02
CA TYR A 501 -21.28 20.02 -11.87
C TYR A 501 -22.34 19.52 -12.87
N ILE A 502 -22.13 18.36 -13.50
CA ILE A 502 -23.15 17.76 -14.39
C ILE A 502 -24.43 17.44 -13.63
N CYS A 503 -24.33 16.92 -12.39
CA CYS A 503 -25.48 16.60 -11.55
C CYS A 503 -26.27 17.83 -11.11
N LYS A 504 -25.65 18.99 -10.97
CA LYS A 504 -26.32 20.27 -10.70
C LYS A 504 -27.29 20.65 -11.82
N GLY A 505 -26.96 20.42 -13.08
CA GLY A 505 -27.89 20.36 -14.19
C GLY A 505 -28.09 21.67 -14.97
N ASP A 506 -27.49 22.78 -14.58
CA ASP A 506 -27.52 24.04 -15.31
C ASP A 506 -26.45 24.10 -16.42
N ALA A 507 -26.61 25.05 -17.35
CA ALA A 507 -25.72 25.19 -18.51
C ALA A 507 -24.31 25.67 -18.11
N GLU A 508 -24.20 26.54 -17.09
CA GLU A 508 -22.95 27.08 -16.60
C GLU A 508 -22.09 25.95 -15.97
N SER A 509 -22.68 25.16 -15.09
CA SER A 509 -22.00 23.99 -14.47
C SER A 509 -21.58 22.95 -15.52
N SER A 510 -22.34 22.81 -16.61
CA SER A 510 -21.94 21.92 -17.71
C SER A 510 -20.72 22.46 -18.47
N SER A 511 -20.56 23.77 -18.58
CA SER A 511 -19.37 24.43 -19.16
C SER A 511 -18.16 24.23 -18.24
N GLU A 512 -18.33 24.43 -16.93
CA GLU A 512 -17.26 24.16 -15.91
C GLU A 512 -16.81 22.71 -15.96
N ALA A 513 -17.74 21.76 -16.06
CA ALA A 513 -17.43 20.35 -16.21
C ALA A 513 -16.57 20.08 -17.44
N LEU A 514 -16.86 20.73 -18.56
CA LEU A 514 -16.12 20.60 -19.80
C LEU A 514 -14.70 21.19 -19.67
N GLU A 515 -14.54 22.34 -19.01
CA GLU A 515 -13.23 22.95 -18.75
C GLU A 515 -12.32 22.05 -17.92
N LEU A 516 -12.89 21.34 -16.94
CA LEU A 516 -12.13 20.37 -16.10
C LEU A 516 -11.74 19.11 -16.88
N ILE A 517 -12.65 18.55 -17.67
CA ILE A 517 -12.44 17.28 -18.37
C ILE A 517 -11.60 17.42 -19.64
N GLY A 518 -11.64 18.57 -20.30
CA GLY A 518 -10.92 18.79 -21.55
C GLY A 518 -9.41 18.55 -21.46
N PRO A 519 -8.69 19.11 -20.49
CA PRO A 519 -7.27 18.82 -20.28
C PRO A 519 -7.01 17.34 -19.93
N ALA A 520 -7.81 16.77 -19.05
CA ALA A 520 -7.69 15.35 -18.65
C ALA A 520 -7.89 14.40 -19.84
N TYR A 521 -8.88 14.71 -20.73
CA TYR A 521 -9.12 13.94 -21.94
C TYR A 521 -7.94 13.98 -22.93
N ARG A 522 -7.29 15.14 -23.10
CA ARG A 522 -6.14 15.27 -24.00
C ARG A 522 -4.91 14.50 -23.52
N THR A 523 -4.73 14.37 -22.20
CA THR A 523 -3.59 13.69 -21.59
C THR A 523 -3.87 12.22 -21.24
N MET A 524 -5.11 11.77 -21.46
CA MET A 524 -5.63 10.47 -21.03
C MET A 524 -4.79 9.27 -21.52
N ASP A 525 -4.26 9.34 -22.74
CA ASP A 525 -3.47 8.24 -23.32
C ASP A 525 -1.99 8.26 -22.90
N SER A 526 -1.50 9.39 -22.36
CA SER A 526 -0.08 9.57 -22.04
C SER A 526 0.24 9.37 -20.56
N PHE A 527 -0.67 9.76 -19.65
CA PHE A 527 -0.36 9.84 -18.21
C PHE A 527 -1.40 9.21 -17.29
N VAL A 528 -2.55 8.84 -17.84
CA VAL A 528 -3.70 8.43 -17.03
C VAL A 528 -3.85 6.92 -17.07
N GLY A 529 -4.06 6.32 -15.89
CA GLY A 529 -4.29 4.88 -15.74
C GLY A 529 -5.64 4.45 -16.36
N VAL A 530 -5.85 3.15 -16.40
CA VAL A 530 -7.07 2.55 -16.96
C VAL A 530 -8.33 3.00 -16.21
N ARG A 531 -8.22 3.16 -14.88
CA ARG A 531 -9.33 3.64 -14.04
C ARG A 531 -9.74 5.06 -14.41
N GLU A 532 -8.78 5.96 -14.47
CA GLU A 532 -8.96 7.36 -14.79
C GLU A 532 -9.52 7.51 -16.21
N LYS A 533 -8.93 6.81 -17.17
CA LYS A 533 -9.41 6.77 -18.55
C LYS A 533 -10.87 6.37 -18.65
N THR A 534 -11.27 5.32 -17.94
CA THR A 534 -12.63 4.82 -17.93
C THR A 534 -13.60 5.87 -17.34
N CYS A 535 -13.20 6.51 -16.22
CA CYS A 535 -14.01 7.57 -15.61
C CYS A 535 -14.12 8.82 -16.49
N ILE A 536 -13.05 9.23 -17.17
CA ILE A 536 -13.07 10.35 -18.11
C ILE A 536 -14.02 10.07 -19.29
N ILE A 537 -13.97 8.86 -19.87
CA ILE A 537 -14.90 8.44 -20.93
C ILE A 537 -16.35 8.47 -20.45
N PHE A 538 -16.60 8.08 -19.19
CA PHE A 538 -17.92 8.12 -18.59
C PHE A 538 -18.47 9.56 -18.52
N VAL A 539 -17.70 10.50 -17.99
CA VAL A 539 -18.08 11.91 -17.86
C VAL A 539 -18.28 12.55 -19.24
N TYR A 540 -17.38 12.25 -20.18
CA TYR A 540 -17.52 12.73 -21.55
C TYR A 540 -18.80 12.21 -22.22
N GLY A 541 -19.14 10.95 -21.98
CA GLY A 541 -20.41 10.38 -22.45
C GLY A 541 -21.64 11.12 -21.88
N LEU A 542 -21.60 11.48 -20.60
CA LEU A 542 -22.66 12.30 -19.96
C LEU A 542 -22.77 13.68 -20.59
N LEU A 543 -21.66 14.36 -20.88
CA LEU A 543 -21.66 15.66 -21.56
C LEU A 543 -22.22 15.57 -22.97
N LEU A 544 -21.86 14.53 -23.74
CA LEU A 544 -22.46 14.31 -25.08
C LEU A 544 -23.96 14.07 -25.02
N MET A 545 -24.48 13.39 -23.99
CA MET A 545 -25.93 13.26 -23.80
C MET A 545 -26.60 14.62 -23.54
N ARG A 546 -25.95 15.47 -22.72
CA ARG A 546 -26.43 16.84 -22.49
C ARG A 546 -26.47 17.67 -23.78
N GLN A 547 -25.53 17.46 -24.68
CA GLN A 547 -25.46 18.09 -26.00
C GLN A 547 -26.39 17.46 -27.04
N GLN A 548 -27.30 16.58 -26.64
CA GLN A 548 -28.23 15.89 -27.54
C GLN A 548 -27.54 15.12 -28.69
N ASN A 549 -26.34 14.57 -28.42
CA ASN A 549 -25.61 13.72 -29.35
C ASN A 549 -25.58 12.23 -28.89
N PRO A 550 -26.74 11.53 -28.95
CA PRO A 550 -26.87 10.19 -28.37
C PRO A 550 -26.06 9.12 -29.11
N GLN A 551 -25.80 9.27 -30.40
CA GLN A 551 -25.05 8.26 -31.18
C GLN A 551 -23.56 8.24 -30.81
N GLU A 552 -22.95 9.40 -30.70
CA GLU A 552 -21.54 9.50 -30.25
C GLU A 552 -21.41 9.11 -28.80
N ALA A 553 -22.31 9.54 -27.92
CA ALA A 553 -22.38 9.12 -26.54
C ALA A 553 -22.41 7.59 -26.41
N ARG A 554 -23.30 6.92 -27.20
CA ARG A 554 -23.41 5.46 -27.22
C ARG A 554 -22.07 4.80 -27.58
N THR A 555 -21.41 5.29 -28.63
CA THR A 555 -20.13 4.73 -29.11
C THR A 555 -19.04 4.83 -28.04
N ARG A 556 -18.89 6.01 -27.43
CA ARG A 556 -17.88 6.25 -26.38
C ARG A 556 -18.16 5.44 -25.12
N LEU A 557 -19.40 5.46 -24.65
CA LEU A 557 -19.82 4.73 -23.46
C LEU A 557 -19.71 3.21 -23.64
N ALA A 558 -20.01 2.67 -24.84
CA ALA A 558 -19.80 1.25 -25.11
C ALA A 558 -18.30 0.85 -25.04
N SER A 559 -17.42 1.73 -25.53
CA SER A 559 -15.96 1.52 -25.38
C SER A 559 -15.54 1.56 -23.92
N GLY A 560 -16.01 2.54 -23.14
CA GLY A 560 -15.73 2.65 -21.71
C GLY A 560 -16.27 1.47 -20.91
N LEU A 561 -17.48 0.98 -21.21
CA LEU A 561 -18.05 -0.22 -20.59
C LEU A 561 -17.18 -1.45 -20.80
N LYS A 562 -16.64 -1.63 -22.02
CA LYS A 562 -15.73 -2.75 -22.31
C LYS A 562 -14.50 -2.72 -21.41
N ILE A 563 -13.89 -1.56 -21.22
CA ILE A 563 -12.74 -1.36 -20.34
C ILE A 563 -13.14 -1.60 -18.88
N ALA A 564 -14.24 -1.00 -18.41
CA ALA A 564 -14.73 -1.15 -17.05
C ALA A 564 -14.99 -2.61 -16.66
N HIS A 565 -15.56 -3.38 -17.58
CA HIS A 565 -15.90 -4.79 -17.34
C HIS A 565 -14.69 -5.72 -17.47
N GLN A 566 -13.87 -5.56 -18.52
CA GLN A 566 -12.81 -6.52 -18.83
C GLN A 566 -11.53 -6.30 -18.03
N GLN A 567 -11.19 -5.05 -17.75
CA GLN A 567 -9.94 -4.68 -17.09
C GLN A 567 -10.14 -4.30 -15.63
N LEU A 568 -11.06 -3.37 -15.33
CA LEU A 568 -11.28 -2.92 -13.97
C LEU A 568 -12.07 -3.91 -13.11
N GLY A 569 -13.04 -4.63 -13.68
CA GLY A 569 -13.94 -5.47 -12.91
C GLY A 569 -14.76 -4.71 -11.85
N ASN A 570 -14.93 -3.39 -12.01
CA ASN A 570 -15.68 -2.54 -11.08
C ASN A 570 -17.17 -2.60 -11.39
N ILE A 571 -17.90 -3.40 -10.61
CA ILE A 571 -19.32 -3.69 -10.82
C ILE A 571 -20.17 -2.41 -10.70
N GLN A 572 -19.82 -1.47 -9.81
CA GLN A 572 -20.57 -0.21 -9.66
C GLN A 572 -20.48 0.63 -10.94
N LEU A 573 -19.27 0.85 -11.45
CA LEU A 573 -19.06 1.61 -12.67
C LEU A 573 -19.71 0.91 -13.88
N VAL A 574 -19.64 -0.41 -13.95
CA VAL A 574 -20.34 -1.20 -14.97
C VAL A 574 -21.84 -0.99 -14.90
N SER A 575 -22.45 -1.02 -13.71
CA SER A 575 -23.87 -0.75 -13.51
C SER A 575 -24.26 0.64 -13.98
N GLN A 576 -23.46 1.66 -13.65
CA GLN A 576 -23.69 3.05 -14.09
C GLN A 576 -23.59 3.20 -15.63
N TYR A 577 -22.56 2.60 -16.24
CA TYR A 577 -22.45 2.56 -17.71
C TYR A 577 -23.65 1.90 -18.37
N LEU A 578 -24.11 0.77 -17.84
CA LEU A 578 -25.28 0.07 -18.36
C LEU A 578 -26.56 0.92 -18.20
N THR A 579 -26.70 1.64 -17.08
CA THR A 579 -27.86 2.52 -16.87
C THR A 579 -27.94 3.60 -17.95
N ILE A 580 -26.80 4.27 -18.22
CA ILE A 580 -26.75 5.31 -19.26
C ILE A 580 -26.98 4.72 -20.66
N LEU A 581 -26.37 3.57 -20.97
CA LEU A 581 -26.58 2.90 -22.26
C LEU A 581 -28.04 2.44 -22.44
N GLY A 582 -28.69 2.00 -21.36
CA GLY A 582 -30.10 1.67 -21.34
C GLY A 582 -30.99 2.90 -21.60
N THR A 583 -30.64 4.03 -20.98
CA THR A 583 -31.30 5.33 -21.22
C THR A 583 -31.14 5.77 -22.68
N LEU A 584 -29.91 5.64 -23.23
CA LEU A 584 -29.65 5.97 -24.64
C LEU A 584 -30.39 5.04 -25.62
N ALA A 585 -30.51 3.76 -25.32
CA ALA A 585 -31.28 2.82 -26.13
C ALA A 585 -32.76 3.21 -26.15
N LEU A 586 -33.29 3.63 -24.99
CA LEU A 586 -34.66 4.15 -24.90
C LEU A 586 -34.84 5.42 -25.74
N GLN A 587 -33.96 6.40 -25.63
CA GLN A 587 -33.99 7.63 -26.45
C GLN A 587 -33.88 7.34 -27.95
N LEU A 588 -33.27 6.23 -28.35
CA LEU A 588 -33.17 5.77 -29.72
C LEU A 588 -34.32 4.84 -30.12
N HIS A 589 -35.37 4.74 -29.29
CA HIS A 589 -36.54 3.87 -29.46
C HIS A 589 -36.25 2.38 -29.60
N ASP A 590 -35.10 1.90 -29.10
CA ASP A 590 -34.76 0.47 -28.99
C ASP A 590 -35.19 -0.05 -27.62
N THR A 591 -36.49 -0.17 -27.41
CA THR A 591 -37.10 -0.56 -26.13
C THR A 591 -36.70 -1.99 -25.70
N GLY A 592 -36.51 -2.89 -26.69
CA GLY A 592 -36.05 -4.27 -26.40
C GLY A 592 -34.66 -4.32 -25.81
N GLN A 593 -33.70 -3.64 -26.43
CA GLN A 593 -32.32 -3.56 -25.93
C GLN A 593 -32.27 -2.78 -24.61
N ALA A 594 -33.00 -1.69 -24.44
CA ALA A 594 -33.11 -0.91 -23.23
C ALA A 594 -33.52 -1.81 -22.05
N LYS A 595 -34.60 -2.63 -22.23
CA LYS A 595 -35.12 -3.52 -21.18
C LYS A 595 -34.07 -4.51 -20.68
N GLU A 596 -33.32 -5.15 -21.57
CA GLU A 596 -32.30 -6.17 -21.21
C GLU A 596 -31.06 -5.52 -20.53
N ILE A 597 -30.60 -4.38 -21.04
CA ILE A 597 -29.48 -3.63 -20.45
C ILE A 597 -29.83 -3.18 -19.03
N LEU A 598 -31.01 -2.58 -18.84
CA LEU A 598 -31.47 -2.06 -17.56
C LEU A 598 -31.69 -3.18 -16.52
N LYS A 599 -32.20 -4.37 -16.93
CA LYS A 599 -32.30 -5.55 -16.04
C LYS A 599 -30.92 -5.98 -15.53
N SER A 600 -29.94 -6.02 -16.42
CA SER A 600 -28.57 -6.36 -16.05
C SER A 600 -27.98 -5.35 -15.07
N SER A 601 -28.14 -4.05 -15.36
CA SER A 601 -27.71 -2.97 -14.46
C SER A 601 -28.39 -3.06 -13.10
N PHE A 602 -29.69 -3.28 -13.07
CA PHE A 602 -30.45 -3.37 -11.82
C PHE A 602 -30.01 -4.54 -10.93
N THR A 603 -29.67 -5.67 -11.54
CA THR A 603 -29.13 -6.82 -10.83
C THR A 603 -27.81 -6.47 -10.14
N LEU A 604 -26.90 -5.78 -10.85
CA LEU A 604 -25.62 -5.33 -10.28
C LEU A 604 -25.82 -4.31 -9.15
N ALA A 605 -26.68 -3.28 -9.37
CA ALA A 605 -26.98 -2.26 -8.35
C ALA A 605 -27.60 -2.87 -7.07
N LYS A 606 -28.42 -3.90 -7.21
CA LYS A 606 -28.94 -4.66 -6.04
C LYS A 606 -27.85 -5.38 -5.29
N THR A 607 -26.94 -6.04 -5.99
CA THR A 607 -25.79 -6.75 -5.38
C THR A 607 -24.91 -5.82 -4.56
N LEU A 608 -24.78 -4.58 -5.00
CA LEU A 608 -24.00 -3.52 -4.34
C LEU A 608 -24.74 -2.81 -3.21
N TYR A 609 -26.04 -3.02 -3.05
CA TYR A 609 -26.91 -2.21 -2.17
C TYR A 609 -26.87 -0.71 -2.50
N ASP A 610 -26.50 -0.33 -3.74
CA ASP A 610 -26.41 1.04 -4.23
C ASP A 610 -27.82 1.60 -4.49
N ILE A 611 -28.40 2.24 -3.49
CA ILE A 611 -29.79 2.74 -3.54
C ILE A 611 -29.96 3.84 -4.60
N PRO A 612 -29.09 4.87 -4.70
CA PRO A 612 -29.21 5.90 -5.72
C PRO A 612 -29.22 5.34 -7.14
N THR A 613 -28.31 4.42 -7.45
CA THR A 613 -28.27 3.78 -8.77
C THR A 613 -29.52 2.92 -9.01
N GLN A 614 -30.05 2.22 -7.99
CA GLN A 614 -31.31 1.49 -8.12
C GLN A 614 -32.48 2.43 -8.44
N ILE A 615 -32.59 3.58 -7.77
CA ILE A 615 -33.64 4.57 -8.01
C ILE A 615 -33.53 5.13 -9.44
N TRP A 616 -32.31 5.45 -9.88
CA TRP A 616 -32.07 5.93 -11.24
C TRP A 616 -32.52 4.90 -12.29
N ILE A 617 -32.14 3.62 -12.14
CA ILE A 617 -32.58 2.56 -13.06
C ILE A 617 -34.10 2.41 -13.05
N LEU A 618 -34.74 2.46 -11.88
CA LEU A 618 -36.20 2.35 -11.75
C LEU A 618 -36.93 3.52 -12.41
N SER A 619 -36.37 4.74 -12.40
CA SER A 619 -36.93 5.87 -13.11
C SER A 619 -36.94 5.63 -14.63
N VAL A 620 -35.82 5.13 -15.18
CA VAL A 620 -35.72 4.78 -16.60
C VAL A 620 -36.63 3.62 -16.98
N PHE A 621 -36.80 2.61 -16.08
CA PHE A 621 -37.78 1.55 -16.31
C PHE A 621 -39.21 2.08 -16.32
N THR A 622 -39.56 3.09 -15.50
CA THR A 622 -40.88 3.69 -15.49
C THR A 622 -41.16 4.35 -16.83
N GLU A 623 -40.18 5.06 -17.41
CA GLU A 623 -40.31 5.66 -18.76
C GLU A 623 -40.43 4.58 -19.83
N LEU A 624 -39.62 3.52 -19.78
CA LEU A 624 -39.69 2.38 -20.70
C LEU A 624 -41.07 1.70 -20.67
N TYR A 625 -41.64 1.42 -19.48
CA TYR A 625 -42.95 0.80 -19.37
C TYR A 625 -44.08 1.73 -19.87
N ARG A 626 -43.91 3.04 -19.74
CA ARG A 626 -44.82 4.02 -20.27
C ARG A 626 -44.79 4.02 -21.81
N GLU A 627 -43.61 3.97 -22.44
CA GLU A 627 -43.50 3.84 -23.90
C GLU A 627 -44.09 2.53 -24.43
N LEU A 628 -43.96 1.44 -23.65
CA LEU A 628 -44.52 0.14 -24.00
C LEU A 628 -46.02 -0.01 -23.70
N GLU A 629 -46.64 1.01 -23.11
CA GLU A 629 -48.03 1.00 -22.62
C GLU A 629 -48.32 -0.11 -21.57
N GLU A 630 -47.28 -0.62 -20.89
CA GLU A 630 -47.34 -1.67 -19.88
C GLU A 630 -47.73 -1.06 -18.51
N ARG A 631 -48.95 -0.51 -18.35
CA ARG A 631 -49.41 0.21 -17.14
C ARG A 631 -49.25 -0.57 -15.81
N GLY A 632 -49.43 -1.90 -15.84
CA GLY A 632 -49.25 -2.75 -14.65
C GLY A 632 -47.82 -2.73 -14.14
N ASN A 633 -46.86 -2.92 -15.04
CA ASN A 633 -45.42 -2.89 -14.74
C ASN A 633 -44.96 -1.49 -14.36
N GLU A 634 -45.49 -0.43 -15.01
CA GLU A 634 -45.22 0.97 -14.66
C GLU A 634 -45.62 1.28 -13.21
N LEU A 635 -46.81 0.88 -12.79
CA LEU A 635 -47.32 1.12 -11.43
C LEU A 635 -46.52 0.33 -10.37
N GLU A 636 -46.24 -0.95 -10.64
CA GLU A 636 -45.45 -1.79 -9.71
C GLU A 636 -44.03 -1.23 -9.57
N ASN A 637 -43.38 -0.87 -10.67
CA ASN A 637 -42.05 -0.31 -10.70
C ASN A 637 -41.98 1.04 -9.96
N SER A 638 -42.94 1.94 -10.20
CA SER A 638 -43.03 3.22 -9.50
C SER A 638 -43.25 3.04 -7.99
N GLY A 639 -44.09 2.08 -7.60
CA GLY A 639 -44.28 1.75 -6.17
C GLY A 639 -43.02 1.20 -5.51
N TYR A 640 -42.19 0.45 -6.27
CA TYR A 640 -40.90 -0.02 -5.76
C TYR A 640 -39.86 1.12 -5.69
N ALA A 641 -39.83 2.02 -6.66
CA ALA A 641 -38.98 3.21 -6.65
C ALA A 641 -39.29 4.09 -5.42
N SER A 642 -40.57 4.37 -5.17
CA SER A 642 -40.98 5.18 -4.01
C SER A 642 -40.54 4.57 -2.68
N LYS A 643 -40.57 3.24 -2.53
CA LYS A 643 -40.04 2.59 -1.32
C LYS A 643 -38.52 2.82 -1.16
N LYS A 644 -37.77 2.77 -2.26
CA LYS A 644 -36.32 3.03 -2.25
C LYS A 644 -35.99 4.49 -1.98
N GLU A 645 -36.79 5.41 -2.48
CA GLU A 645 -36.69 6.84 -2.18
C GLU A 645 -36.94 7.14 -0.70
N ILE A 646 -37.95 6.52 -0.08
CA ILE A 646 -38.20 6.64 1.37
C ILE A 646 -37.02 6.11 2.19
N ASP A 647 -36.45 4.96 1.79
CA ASP A 647 -35.27 4.38 2.46
C ASP A 647 -34.06 5.33 2.33
N LEU A 648 -33.81 5.87 1.14
CA LEU A 648 -32.73 6.84 0.91
C LEU A 648 -32.95 8.12 1.74
N GLN A 649 -34.16 8.69 1.75
CA GLN A 649 -34.47 9.90 2.51
C GLN A 649 -34.30 9.70 4.03
N LYS A 650 -34.63 8.52 4.54
CA LYS A 650 -34.36 8.16 5.94
C LYS A 650 -32.87 8.23 6.25
N ARG A 651 -32.03 7.57 5.45
CA ARG A 651 -30.56 7.54 5.61
C ARG A 651 -29.94 8.94 5.46
N LEU A 652 -30.43 9.74 4.53
CA LEU A 652 -30.00 11.14 4.37
C LEU A 652 -30.38 11.98 5.60
N THR A 653 -31.55 11.77 6.17
CA THR A 653 -32.00 12.50 7.38
C THR A 653 -31.12 12.12 8.59
N GLU A 654 -30.80 10.83 8.75
CA GLU A 654 -29.89 10.35 9.79
C GLU A 654 -28.50 10.98 9.63
N ALA A 655 -27.95 10.99 8.42
CA ALA A 655 -26.65 11.61 8.13
C ALA A 655 -26.64 13.12 8.39
N ARG A 656 -27.70 13.86 7.99
CA ARG A 656 -27.81 15.31 8.23
C ARG A 656 -27.89 15.65 9.73
N SER A 657 -28.39 14.77 10.57
CA SER A 657 -28.40 14.96 12.01
C SER A 657 -27.06 14.77 12.70
N HIS A 658 -26.08 14.21 11.99
CA HIS A 658 -24.75 13.94 12.53
C HIS A 658 -23.92 15.22 12.67
N PRO A 659 -23.25 15.49 13.81
CA PRO A 659 -22.52 16.74 14.03
C PRO A 659 -21.44 17.02 12.98
N PHE A 660 -20.78 15.96 12.51
CA PHE A 660 -19.70 16.10 11.52
C PHE A 660 -20.22 16.43 10.10
N HIS A 661 -21.48 16.11 9.80
CA HIS A 661 -22.13 16.56 8.56
C HIS A 661 -22.21 18.10 8.49
N GLN A 662 -22.59 18.76 9.59
CA GLN A 662 -22.66 20.21 9.67
C GLN A 662 -21.27 20.84 9.44
N GLU A 663 -20.24 20.24 9.97
CA GLU A 663 -18.88 20.72 9.74
C GLU A 663 -18.44 20.56 8.28
N LEU A 664 -18.77 19.44 7.63
CA LEU A 664 -18.35 19.15 6.25
C LEU A 664 -19.10 19.95 5.20
N VAL A 665 -20.39 20.17 5.41
CA VAL A 665 -21.26 20.73 4.38
C VAL A 665 -21.64 22.17 4.69
N GLU A 666 -22.11 22.47 5.89
CA GLU A 666 -22.63 23.82 6.22
C GLU A 666 -21.55 24.88 6.35
N LYS A 667 -20.37 24.54 6.89
CA LYS A 667 -19.25 25.51 6.94
C LYS A 667 -18.73 25.85 5.55
N VAL A 668 -18.57 24.84 4.68
CA VAL A 668 -18.15 25.05 3.30
C VAL A 668 -19.19 25.87 2.55
N ARG A 669 -20.47 25.65 2.79
CA ARG A 669 -21.56 26.45 2.21
C ARG A 669 -21.45 27.93 2.56
N ILE A 670 -21.10 28.25 3.80
CA ILE A 670 -20.86 29.62 4.23
C ILE A 670 -19.64 30.25 3.53
N GLU A 671 -18.60 29.46 3.26
CA GLU A 671 -17.41 29.92 2.53
C GLU A 671 -17.67 30.14 1.03
N ILE A 672 -18.53 29.33 0.42
CA ILE A 672 -18.86 29.42 -1.00
C ILE A 672 -19.90 30.52 -1.27
N GLN A 673 -20.79 30.83 -0.33
CA GLN A 673 -21.88 31.80 -0.47
C GLN A 673 -21.43 33.15 -1.03
N PRO A 674 -20.35 33.80 -0.53
CA PRO A 674 -19.88 35.08 -1.07
C PRO A 674 -19.43 35.01 -2.53
N MET A 675 -18.90 33.86 -2.98
CA MET A 675 -18.50 33.66 -4.37
C MET A 675 -19.72 33.51 -5.27
N HIS A 676 -20.74 32.79 -4.85
CA HIS A 676 -22.02 32.69 -5.56
C HIS A 676 -22.72 34.05 -5.67
N ASP A 677 -22.76 34.84 -4.61
CA ASP A 677 -23.35 36.17 -4.61
C ASP A 677 -22.61 37.16 -5.54
N LEU A 678 -21.28 36.99 -5.66
CA LEU A 678 -20.49 37.76 -6.62
C LEU A 678 -20.74 37.33 -8.06
N MET A 679 -20.87 36.06 -8.37
CA MET A 679 -21.17 35.52 -9.69
C MET A 679 -22.59 35.91 -10.12
N GLN A 680 -23.60 35.82 -9.25
CA GLN A 680 -24.96 36.27 -9.55
C GLN A 680 -25.00 37.77 -9.83
N LYS A 681 -24.27 38.60 -9.12
CA LYS A 681 -24.19 40.05 -9.41
C LYS A 681 -23.53 40.37 -10.75
N HIS A 682 -22.60 39.52 -11.22
CA HIS A 682 -22.04 39.66 -12.57
C HIS A 682 -23.02 39.22 -13.68
N HIS A 683 -23.96 38.31 -13.41
CA HIS A 683 -25.00 37.88 -14.35
C HIS A 683 -26.18 38.84 -14.46
N GLU A 684 -26.44 39.70 -13.49
CA GLU A 684 -27.48 40.74 -13.52
C GLU A 684 -27.10 41.96 -14.35
N MET A 685 -25.91 42.04 -14.95
CA MET A 685 -25.57 43.07 -15.90
C MET A 685 -26.30 42.79 -17.24
N PRO A 686 -27.16 43.71 -17.71
CA PRO A 686 -27.98 43.48 -18.93
C PRO A 686 -27.07 43.50 -20.17
N GLY A 687 -26.78 42.33 -20.71
CA GLY A 687 -26.01 42.22 -21.95
C GLY A 687 -25.56 40.83 -22.38
N SER A 688 -25.79 39.80 -21.58
CA SER A 688 -25.41 38.46 -21.96
C SER A 688 -26.60 37.50 -21.93
N VAL A 689 -27.36 37.51 -22.99
CA VAL A 689 -28.25 36.39 -23.31
C VAL A 689 -27.37 35.37 -24.03
N ALA A 690 -26.76 34.51 -23.30
CA ALA A 690 -26.16 33.33 -23.86
C ALA A 690 -27.20 32.21 -23.82
N ASN A 691 -27.91 32.01 -24.91
CA ASN A 691 -28.18 30.65 -25.34
C ASN A 691 -26.81 30.03 -25.60
N ALA A 692 -26.20 29.50 -24.60
CA ALA A 692 -25.00 28.70 -24.75
C ALA A 692 -25.42 27.39 -25.40
N ASP A 693 -25.48 27.39 -26.73
CA ASP A 693 -25.24 26.17 -27.47
C ASP A 693 -23.89 25.63 -26.92
N LEU A 694 -23.95 24.51 -26.23
CA LEU A 694 -22.77 23.82 -25.70
C LEU A 694 -21.97 23.25 -26.89
N ASP A 695 -21.42 24.14 -27.70
CA ASP A 695 -20.52 23.79 -28.78
C ASP A 695 -19.14 23.54 -28.11
N ILE A 696 -18.71 22.27 -28.05
CA ILE A 696 -17.44 21.92 -27.48
C ILE A 696 -16.34 22.47 -28.38
N PRO A 697 -15.54 23.44 -27.94
CA PRO A 697 -14.51 24.01 -28.78
C PRO A 697 -13.54 22.95 -29.27
N GLU A 698 -13.16 22.91 -30.52
CA GLU A 698 -12.14 22.00 -31.08
C GLU A 698 -10.82 22.12 -30.32
N SER A 699 -10.51 23.27 -29.75
CA SER A 699 -9.33 23.51 -28.89
C SER A 699 -9.28 22.66 -27.63
N VAL A 700 -10.41 22.06 -27.22
CA VAL A 700 -10.47 21.19 -26.01
C VAL A 700 -10.14 19.71 -26.35
N GLY A 701 -9.90 19.39 -27.62
CA GLY A 701 -9.60 18.03 -28.09
C GLY A 701 -10.80 17.07 -28.07
N LEU A 702 -12.00 17.61 -27.81
CA LEU A 702 -13.24 16.87 -27.85
C LEU A 702 -13.88 17.18 -29.22
N SER A 703 -13.69 16.29 -30.21
CA SER A 703 -14.30 16.51 -31.52
C SER A 703 -15.81 16.35 -31.43
N THR A 704 -16.55 17.42 -31.71
CA THR A 704 -17.96 17.31 -32.00
C THR A 704 -18.11 16.62 -33.35
N PRO A 705 -18.93 15.55 -33.46
CA PRO A 705 -19.20 14.94 -34.75
C PRO A 705 -20.03 15.91 -35.58
N GLN A 706 -19.39 16.53 -36.57
CA GLN A 706 -20.20 17.18 -37.63
C GLN A 706 -21.02 16.09 -38.31
N PRO A 707 -22.31 16.36 -38.61
CA PRO A 707 -23.14 15.41 -39.32
C PRO A 707 -22.42 15.00 -40.61
N SER A 708 -22.23 13.72 -40.78
CA SER A 708 -21.44 13.14 -41.90
C SER A 708 -21.93 13.55 -43.30
N SER A 709 -23.15 14.08 -43.41
CA SER A 709 -23.74 14.64 -44.62
C SER A 709 -23.17 15.99 -45.08
N VAL A 710 -22.68 16.83 -44.15
CA VAL A 710 -22.14 18.16 -44.49
C VAL A 710 -20.67 18.05 -44.97
N ARG A 711 -19.87 17.14 -44.43
CA ARG A 711 -18.52 16.89 -44.89
C ARG A 711 -18.44 16.33 -46.31
N ARG A 712 -19.38 15.46 -46.72
CA ARG A 712 -19.44 14.93 -48.10
C ARG A 712 -19.81 15.96 -49.13
N LEU A 713 -20.57 17.01 -48.79
CA LEU A 713 -20.94 18.09 -49.69
C LEU A 713 -19.81 19.11 -49.89
N ILE A 714 -18.96 19.32 -48.89
CA ILE A 714 -17.82 20.25 -49.01
C ILE A 714 -16.69 19.62 -49.81
N ASP A 715 -16.37 18.32 -49.61
CA ASP A 715 -15.31 17.62 -50.34
C ASP A 715 -15.66 17.40 -51.82
N THR A 716 -16.96 17.18 -52.16
CA THR A 716 -17.38 17.04 -53.55
C THR A 716 -17.41 18.35 -54.31
N SER A 717 -17.58 19.51 -53.64
CA SER A 717 -17.56 20.83 -54.28
C SER A 717 -16.14 21.33 -54.55
N SER A 718 -15.15 20.95 -53.77
CA SER A 718 -13.73 21.33 -53.94
C SER A 718 -13.06 20.54 -55.08
N VAL A 719 -13.39 19.26 -55.23
CA VAL A 719 -12.85 18.40 -56.28
C VAL A 719 -13.40 18.74 -57.66
N ARG A 720 -14.66 19.23 -57.78
CA ARG A 720 -15.21 19.67 -59.06
C ARG A 720 -14.71 21.04 -59.54
N ARG A 721 -14.14 21.89 -58.70
CA ARG A 721 -13.51 23.17 -59.11
C ARG A 721 -12.08 23.02 -59.57
N SER A 722 -11.40 21.99 -59.17
CA SER A 722 -9.98 21.76 -59.58
C SER A 722 -9.84 21.12 -60.97
N THR A 723 -10.84 20.36 -61.44
CA THR A 723 -10.81 19.70 -62.76
C THR A 723 -11.29 20.56 -63.93
N ARG A 724 -11.81 21.75 -63.71
CA ARG A 724 -12.29 22.65 -64.81
C ARG A 724 -11.32 23.76 -65.21
N ARG A 725 -10.07 23.75 -64.68
CA ARG A 725 -9.05 24.76 -65.00
C ARG A 725 -7.77 24.22 -65.69
N ARG A 726 -7.91 23.04 -66.36
CA ARG A 726 -6.79 22.48 -67.15
C ARG A 726 -7.26 21.91 -68.49
N VAL A 727 -8.09 22.59 -69.24
CA VAL A 727 -8.22 22.43 -70.69
C VAL A 727 -8.60 23.77 -71.27
N SER A 728 -7.61 24.55 -71.59
CA SER A 728 -7.52 25.48 -72.74
C SER A 728 -6.08 26.05 -72.75
#